data_cfe931f3d23092fab248adb6536a6dbf
#
_entry.id   cfe931f3d23092fab248adb6536a6dbf
#
_cell.length_a   1.000
_cell.length_b   1.000
_cell.length_c   1.000
_cell.angle_alpha   90.00
_cell.angle_beta   90.00
_cell.angle_gamma   90.00
#
_symmetry.space_group_name_H-M   'P 1'
#
loop_
_entity.id
_entity.type
_entity.pdbx_description
1 polymer ?
#
loop_
_entity_poly.entity_id
_entity_poly.type
_entity_poly.pdbx_seq_one_letter_code
_entity_poly.pdbx_strand_id
1 'polypeptide(L)'
;MSVKDLSAYELVKEEDLKGIKSHGMLLKHKKSGARILLIENDDDNKVFNIGFRTPPSDSTGVPHIMEHSVLCGSKNFPAKDPFVELVKGSLNTFLNAMTYPDKTVYPVASCNDKDFQNLMHVYMDAVFYPNIYQHEEIFRQEGWSYKMDSLEDDLAYNGVVYNEMKGAFSSPEGVLDRVVLNTLFPDTSYANESGGDPEVIPELTYEQFLDFHRRYYHPSNSYIYLYGNMDMEEKLNWLDQEYLSKFDYAPVDSKIRYQEPFDKVIEKEMPYSIASDESEADNTYISYNKVIGTSLDEKLYLAFEVLDYALLSAPGAPLKRALTDAGIGKDIMGSYDNGIYQPIFSVIAKNANVEQKEAFVKVIEDTLKDIVENGMDKKALEAGINYNEFRYREADFGGYPKGLMYGLQIMDSWLYDDEKPFIHIEALDTFEFLKAQVGTGYYEELIRKYLLENTHGAIVLIKPEKGRTARMDKELQEKLQAYKESLTEEERKELVERSNALEAYQSAPDVVENLEKIPVLSREDISKEIEPIINEEKRIADVPVVYHEIETNGIGYVDVLFDMSGVEEADLPYVGILQGVLGVIDTENYKYGELFNEINVHTGGIGTSLELYTDISKVPEKEFKATFEIKGKALYQKLPVVFRMMEEILTRSKLGDTKRIREILAMQKSRLLMKFQSSGHTTAVLRAMSYASPSSKLKDMTSGIEFYDKIAYIEEHFEEEKDVLVQKLQMLAHKLFRADNMMISYTAAKEGLNGMEELVEGLKKAMFEDPVEDTRCVLHCEMKNEGFKTASKVQYVARVGNFIDNGADYTGALQILKVILSYDYLWQNIRVKGGAYGCMSGFSRTGEGYFVSYRDPNLERTMEVYEGIADYLRNFTVSDRDMNKYIIGTMSNIDQPMTPSAKGERSFNLYMNKVSAETIKKERLQILEAGQEDIRKLADVVEAVMKAGQICVIGSEEKIEEAKDMFKNVTTF
;
A
#
# COMPACT_ATOMS: atom_id res chain seq x y z
N MET A 1 -22.61 32.02 15.54
CA MET A 1 -22.75 31.26 16.79
C MET A 1 -21.49 30.40 16.94
N SER A 2 -21.17 29.94 18.13
CA SER A 2 -20.05 28.98 18.31
C SER A 2 -20.60 27.56 18.23
N VAL A 3 -19.80 26.58 17.81
CA VAL A 3 -20.13 25.14 17.88
C VAL A 3 -20.73 24.76 19.25
N LYS A 4 -20.26 25.42 20.33
CA LYS A 4 -20.74 25.23 21.72
C LYS A 4 -22.20 25.67 21.96
N ASP A 5 -22.74 26.53 21.09
CA ASP A 5 -24.10 27.06 21.23
C ASP A 5 -25.16 26.20 20.51
N LEU A 6 -24.71 25.15 19.80
CA LEU A 6 -25.61 24.26 19.05
C LEU A 6 -26.40 23.35 20.00
N SER A 7 -27.71 23.57 20.07
CA SER A 7 -28.61 22.91 21.02
C SER A 7 -28.72 21.40 20.87
N ALA A 8 -28.46 20.87 19.64
CA ALA A 8 -28.51 19.45 19.32
C ALA A 8 -27.34 18.66 19.88
N TYR A 9 -26.26 19.33 20.23
CA TYR A 9 -25.00 18.70 20.68
C TYR A 9 -24.68 19.00 22.13
N GLU A 10 -23.89 18.14 22.74
CA GLU A 10 -23.28 18.28 24.04
C GLU A 10 -21.75 18.26 23.85
N LEU A 11 -21.04 19.28 24.33
CA LEU A 11 -19.59 19.28 24.37
C LEU A 11 -19.13 18.36 25.50
N VAL A 12 -18.41 17.30 25.17
CA VAL A 12 -17.87 16.29 26.12
C VAL A 12 -16.45 16.69 26.54
N LYS A 13 -15.60 17.04 25.55
CA LYS A 13 -14.20 17.37 25.78
C LYS A 13 -13.70 18.38 24.75
N GLU A 14 -12.77 19.21 25.16
CA GLU A 14 -12.11 20.19 24.28
C GLU A 14 -10.62 20.24 24.66
N GLU A 15 -9.72 20.27 23.66
CA GLU A 15 -8.28 20.23 23.88
C GLU A 15 -7.51 20.92 22.76
N ASP A 16 -6.48 21.71 23.12
CA ASP A 16 -5.53 22.25 22.16
C ASP A 16 -4.45 21.22 21.84
N LEU A 17 -4.45 20.71 20.62
CA LEU A 17 -3.55 19.67 20.13
C LEU A 17 -2.28 20.32 19.56
N LYS A 18 -1.33 20.63 20.44
CA LYS A 18 -0.11 21.41 20.11
C LYS A 18 0.79 20.66 19.13
N GLY A 19 0.89 19.34 19.28
CA GLY A 19 1.74 18.50 18.44
C GLY A 19 1.34 18.52 16.98
N ILE A 20 0.05 18.65 16.69
CA ILE A 20 -0.49 18.71 15.33
C ILE A 20 -1.07 20.10 14.97
N LYS A 21 -0.81 21.12 15.79
CA LYS A 21 -1.25 22.52 15.59
C LYS A 21 -2.74 22.66 15.28
N SER A 22 -3.58 21.98 16.05
CA SER A 22 -5.02 21.88 15.83
C SER A 22 -5.80 22.10 17.12
N HIS A 23 -7.09 22.34 16.99
CA HIS A 23 -8.04 22.42 18.10
C HIS A 23 -9.03 21.25 18.01
N GLY A 24 -9.10 20.43 19.06
CA GLY A 24 -9.94 19.24 19.14
C GLY A 24 -11.20 19.46 19.99
N MET A 25 -12.35 19.03 19.48
CA MET A 25 -13.61 19.03 20.23
C MET A 25 -14.34 17.69 20.07
N LEU A 26 -14.63 17.03 21.19
CA LEU A 26 -15.48 15.85 21.24
C LEU A 26 -16.91 16.25 21.61
N LEU A 27 -17.85 15.92 20.75
CA LEU A 27 -19.26 16.19 20.90
C LEU A 27 -20.09 14.90 20.94
N LYS A 28 -21.25 14.96 21.56
CA LYS A 28 -22.27 13.93 21.54
C LYS A 28 -23.60 14.52 21.03
N HIS A 29 -24.18 13.90 20.00
CA HIS A 29 -25.53 14.29 19.56
C HIS A 29 -26.57 13.80 20.54
N LYS A 30 -27.33 14.72 21.16
CA LYS A 30 -28.21 14.42 22.30
C LYS A 30 -29.31 13.44 21.99
N LYS A 31 -29.90 13.50 20.79
CA LYS A 31 -31.04 12.65 20.41
C LYS A 31 -30.62 11.26 20.02
N SER A 32 -29.66 11.13 19.09
CA SER A 32 -29.25 9.85 18.52
C SER A 32 -28.12 9.16 19.30
N GLY A 33 -27.39 9.90 20.13
CA GLY A 33 -26.22 9.39 20.84
C GLY A 33 -24.95 9.23 19.96
N ALA A 34 -24.97 9.75 18.73
CA ALA A 34 -23.78 9.73 17.86
C ALA A 34 -22.61 10.49 18.51
N ARG A 35 -21.40 9.96 18.34
CA ARG A 35 -20.14 10.58 18.76
C ARG A 35 -19.58 11.36 17.59
N ILE A 36 -19.18 12.62 17.82
CA ILE A 36 -18.60 13.47 16.78
C ILE A 36 -17.31 14.06 17.29
N LEU A 37 -16.23 13.89 16.52
CA LEU A 37 -14.93 14.47 16.82
C LEU A 37 -14.56 15.48 15.73
N LEU A 38 -14.26 16.70 16.17
CA LEU A 38 -13.81 17.79 15.31
C LEU A 38 -12.33 18.05 15.55
N ILE A 39 -11.53 18.16 14.48
CA ILE A 39 -10.15 18.63 14.52
C ILE A 39 -10.06 19.85 13.60
N GLU A 40 -10.10 21.03 14.19
CA GLU A 40 -10.08 22.31 13.48
C GLU A 40 -8.64 22.81 13.30
N ASN A 41 -8.27 23.13 12.06
CA ASN A 41 -6.96 23.69 11.69
C ASN A 41 -7.04 24.39 10.32
N ASP A 42 -5.90 24.79 9.74
CA ASP A 42 -5.77 25.51 8.47
C ASP A 42 -5.52 24.60 7.25
N ASP A 43 -5.65 23.28 7.39
CA ASP A 43 -5.48 22.34 6.28
C ASP A 43 -6.71 22.34 5.36
N ASP A 44 -6.52 22.75 4.12
CA ASP A 44 -7.61 22.78 3.11
C ASP A 44 -8.01 21.38 2.61
N ASN A 45 -7.18 20.35 2.84
CA ASN A 45 -7.52 18.96 2.52
C ASN A 45 -8.42 18.36 3.61
N LYS A 46 -9.71 18.69 3.52
CA LYS A 46 -10.73 18.32 4.50
C LYS A 46 -10.98 16.82 4.49
N VAL A 47 -11.15 16.24 5.68
CA VAL A 47 -11.47 14.81 5.84
C VAL A 47 -12.77 14.65 6.64
N PHE A 48 -13.64 13.81 6.12
CA PHE A 48 -14.79 13.24 6.82
C PHE A 48 -14.60 11.73 6.94
N ASN A 49 -14.93 11.17 8.08
CA ASN A 49 -15.02 9.73 8.26
C ASN A 49 -16.22 9.39 9.13
N ILE A 50 -16.98 8.37 8.75
CA ILE A 50 -17.94 7.73 9.63
C ILE A 50 -17.54 6.27 9.81
N GLY A 51 -17.31 5.87 11.06
CA GLY A 51 -16.94 4.51 11.43
C GLY A 51 -17.95 3.88 12.38
N PHE A 52 -17.99 2.56 12.38
CA PHE A 52 -18.81 1.75 13.30
C PHE A 52 -17.95 0.67 13.94
N ARG A 53 -18.22 0.33 15.21
CA ARG A 53 -17.74 -0.94 15.75
C ARG A 53 -18.52 -2.08 15.11
N THR A 54 -17.82 -3.01 14.47
CA THR A 54 -18.39 -4.12 13.71
C THR A 54 -17.73 -5.45 14.08
N PRO A 55 -17.78 -5.87 15.38
CA PRO A 55 -17.14 -7.10 15.81
C PRO A 55 -17.79 -8.31 15.12
N PRO A 56 -17.03 -9.16 14.39
CA PRO A 56 -17.56 -10.35 13.76
C PRO A 56 -17.91 -11.42 14.80
N SER A 57 -19.05 -12.12 14.61
CA SER A 57 -19.48 -13.26 15.44
C SER A 57 -19.04 -14.61 14.88
N ASP A 58 -18.61 -14.64 13.64
CA ASP A 58 -18.14 -15.80 12.87
C ASP A 58 -17.21 -15.34 11.75
N SER A 59 -16.69 -16.29 10.97
CA SER A 59 -15.76 -16.01 9.85
C SER A 59 -16.44 -15.95 8.48
N THR A 60 -17.74 -15.62 8.42
CA THR A 60 -18.47 -15.44 7.14
C THR A 60 -18.09 -14.17 6.40
N GLY A 61 -17.31 -13.28 7.03
CA GLY A 61 -16.91 -12.00 6.42
C GLY A 61 -18.04 -10.99 6.28
N VAL A 62 -19.12 -11.12 7.04
CA VAL A 62 -20.27 -10.22 6.97
C VAL A 62 -19.89 -8.73 7.14
N PRO A 63 -18.90 -8.32 7.99
CA PRO A 63 -18.46 -6.92 8.06
C PRO A 63 -17.90 -6.41 6.74
N HIS A 64 -17.09 -7.21 6.04
CA HIS A 64 -16.46 -6.87 4.78
C HIS A 64 -17.47 -6.85 3.62
N ILE A 65 -18.34 -7.85 3.55
CA ILE A 65 -19.41 -7.88 2.56
C ILE A 65 -20.36 -6.69 2.75
N MET A 66 -20.62 -6.28 4.00
CA MET A 66 -21.43 -5.11 4.31
C MET A 66 -20.73 -3.82 3.88
N GLU A 67 -19.42 -3.71 4.09
CA GLU A 67 -18.62 -2.56 3.65
C GLU A 67 -18.82 -2.29 2.15
N HIS A 68 -18.63 -3.32 1.31
CA HIS A 68 -18.84 -3.22 -0.13
C HIS A 68 -20.29 -2.88 -0.47
N SER A 69 -21.22 -3.58 0.15
CA SER A 69 -22.64 -3.57 -0.24
C SER A 69 -23.36 -2.25 0.06
N VAL A 70 -23.04 -1.54 1.15
CA VAL A 70 -23.69 -0.27 1.47
C VAL A 70 -23.38 0.83 0.44
N LEU A 71 -22.26 0.71 -0.27
CA LEU A 71 -21.86 1.65 -1.33
C LEU A 71 -22.55 1.37 -2.68
N CYS A 72 -23.30 0.26 -2.79
CA CYS A 72 -24.05 -0.13 -4.00
C CYS A 72 -25.47 0.47 -4.04
N GLY A 73 -25.57 1.80 -3.82
CA GLY A 73 -26.82 2.53 -3.90
C GLY A 73 -27.53 2.73 -2.56
N SER A 74 -28.23 3.85 -2.46
CA SER A 74 -28.94 4.27 -1.26
C SER A 74 -30.24 5.01 -1.57
N LYS A 75 -30.99 5.35 -0.54
CA LYS A 75 -32.32 5.98 -0.66
C LYS A 75 -32.31 7.26 -1.51
N ASN A 76 -31.36 8.16 -1.26
CA ASN A 76 -31.26 9.42 -2.01
C ASN A 76 -30.44 9.27 -3.29
N PHE A 77 -29.55 8.27 -3.34
CA PHE A 77 -28.65 7.98 -4.46
C PHE A 77 -28.84 6.53 -4.94
N PRO A 78 -29.95 6.24 -5.61
CA PRO A 78 -30.36 4.86 -5.92
C PRO A 78 -29.69 4.26 -7.18
N ALA A 79 -28.64 4.87 -7.72
CA ALA A 79 -27.80 4.27 -8.74
C ALA A 79 -27.18 2.98 -8.22
N LYS A 80 -26.82 2.04 -9.09
CA LYS A 80 -26.23 0.75 -8.69
C LYS A 80 -24.88 0.90 -8.01
N ASP A 81 -24.08 1.86 -8.44
CA ASP A 81 -22.75 2.10 -7.91
C ASP A 81 -22.43 3.61 -7.79
N PRO A 82 -23.00 4.30 -6.78
CA PRO A 82 -22.69 5.70 -6.54
C PRO A 82 -21.24 5.96 -6.23
N PHE A 83 -20.52 4.98 -5.64
CA PHE A 83 -19.09 5.06 -5.35
C PHE A 83 -18.26 5.26 -6.65
N VAL A 84 -18.48 4.43 -7.65
CA VAL A 84 -17.80 4.55 -8.96
C VAL A 84 -18.17 5.87 -9.65
N GLU A 85 -19.42 6.31 -9.54
CA GLU A 85 -19.86 7.60 -10.09
C GLU A 85 -19.15 8.80 -9.42
N LEU A 86 -18.91 8.72 -8.10
CA LEU A 86 -18.11 9.72 -7.38
C LEU A 86 -16.64 9.70 -7.79
N VAL A 87 -16.03 8.53 -7.89
CA VAL A 87 -14.62 8.43 -8.37
C VAL A 87 -14.46 9.08 -9.74
N LYS A 88 -15.44 8.92 -10.63
CA LYS A 88 -15.43 9.53 -11.96
C LYS A 88 -15.70 11.03 -11.94
N GLY A 89 -16.49 11.53 -10.99
CA GLY A 89 -17.11 12.85 -11.07
C GLY A 89 -16.85 13.80 -9.89
N SER A 90 -15.88 13.51 -9.01
CA SER A 90 -15.51 14.38 -7.88
C SER A 90 -14.03 14.78 -7.91
N LEU A 91 -13.68 15.85 -7.18
CA LEU A 91 -12.31 16.30 -6.93
C LEU A 91 -11.78 15.72 -5.61
N ASN A 92 -12.14 14.48 -5.32
CA ASN A 92 -11.69 13.80 -4.11
C ASN A 92 -10.17 13.67 -4.06
N THR A 93 -9.61 13.85 -2.89
CA THR A 93 -8.20 13.53 -2.60
C THR A 93 -8.07 12.15 -1.94
N PHE A 94 -9.19 11.63 -1.44
CA PHE A 94 -9.31 10.26 -0.96
C PHE A 94 -10.78 9.83 -0.97
N LEU A 95 -11.03 8.60 -1.41
CA LEU A 95 -12.35 7.98 -1.45
C LEU A 95 -12.18 6.47 -1.29
N ASN A 96 -12.63 5.91 -0.18
CA ASN A 96 -12.55 4.47 0.08
C ASN A 96 -13.51 4.05 1.20
N ALA A 97 -13.54 2.74 1.49
CA ALA A 97 -14.05 2.15 2.71
C ALA A 97 -13.04 1.08 3.17
N MET A 98 -13.01 0.75 4.46
CA MET A 98 -12.03 -0.18 5.02
C MET A 98 -12.63 -0.98 6.17
N THR A 99 -12.51 -2.31 6.11
CA THR A 99 -12.87 -3.22 7.20
C THR A 99 -11.62 -3.69 7.95
N TYR A 100 -11.64 -3.47 9.25
CA TYR A 100 -10.64 -3.92 10.23
C TYR A 100 -11.20 -5.07 11.09
N PRO A 101 -10.41 -5.70 11.95
CA PRO A 101 -10.89 -6.79 12.79
C PRO A 101 -12.05 -6.43 13.73
N ASP A 102 -12.28 -5.15 14.03
CA ASP A 102 -13.28 -4.70 15.01
C ASP A 102 -14.09 -3.46 14.61
N LYS A 103 -13.75 -2.85 13.46
CA LYS A 103 -14.38 -1.63 12.95
C LYS A 103 -14.48 -1.63 11.43
N THR A 104 -15.47 -0.92 10.92
CA THR A 104 -15.58 -0.57 9.49
C THR A 104 -15.70 0.94 9.37
N VAL A 105 -14.87 1.55 8.51
CA VAL A 105 -14.77 3.00 8.36
C VAL A 105 -14.98 3.42 6.90
N TYR A 106 -15.58 4.60 6.73
CA TYR A 106 -15.97 5.17 5.45
C TYR A 106 -15.39 6.59 5.31
N PRO A 107 -14.09 6.73 5.01
CA PRO A 107 -13.42 8.01 4.89
C PRO A 107 -13.51 8.61 3.49
N VAL A 108 -13.67 9.93 3.44
CA VAL A 108 -13.57 10.75 2.23
C VAL A 108 -12.76 12.00 2.50
N ALA A 109 -12.08 12.52 1.48
CA ALA A 109 -11.35 13.78 1.56
C ALA A 109 -11.45 14.59 0.27
N SER A 110 -11.47 15.92 0.40
CA SER A 110 -11.45 16.86 -0.72
C SER A 110 -10.96 18.24 -0.27
N CYS A 111 -10.21 18.92 -1.15
CA CYS A 111 -9.86 20.33 -0.97
C CYS A 111 -11.00 21.28 -1.38
N ASN A 112 -11.97 20.82 -2.16
CA ASN A 112 -13.11 21.61 -2.64
C ASN A 112 -14.28 21.49 -1.68
N ASP A 113 -14.82 22.61 -1.16
CA ASP A 113 -15.89 22.62 -0.16
C ASP A 113 -17.21 22.01 -0.66
N LYS A 114 -17.58 22.30 -1.92
CA LYS A 114 -18.79 21.78 -2.55
C LYS A 114 -18.69 20.26 -2.76
N ASP A 115 -17.54 19.81 -3.22
CA ASP A 115 -17.25 18.39 -3.41
C ASP A 115 -17.25 17.65 -2.07
N PHE A 116 -16.57 18.19 -1.07
CA PHE A 116 -16.53 17.64 0.29
C PHE A 116 -17.95 17.45 0.87
N GLN A 117 -18.83 18.44 0.70
CA GLN A 117 -20.24 18.33 1.14
C GLN A 117 -20.99 17.24 0.37
N ASN A 118 -20.75 17.11 -0.95
CA ASN A 118 -21.35 16.07 -1.78
C ASN A 118 -20.91 14.67 -1.32
N LEU A 119 -19.62 14.49 -1.08
CA LEU A 119 -19.03 13.23 -0.59
C LEU A 119 -19.62 12.83 0.78
N MET A 120 -19.68 13.78 1.73
CA MET A 120 -20.31 13.53 3.03
C MET A 120 -21.77 13.05 2.86
N HIS A 121 -22.54 13.71 1.98
CA HIS A 121 -23.94 13.39 1.76
C HIS A 121 -24.12 11.96 1.23
N VAL A 122 -23.38 11.59 0.20
CA VAL A 122 -23.48 10.24 -0.38
C VAL A 122 -23.08 9.17 0.64
N TYR A 123 -22.02 9.38 1.41
CA TYR A 123 -21.56 8.40 2.39
C TYR A 123 -22.49 8.26 3.61
N MET A 124 -23.03 9.37 4.11
CA MET A 124 -24.05 9.33 5.18
C MET A 124 -25.32 8.60 4.75
N ASP A 125 -25.76 8.81 3.51
CA ASP A 125 -26.96 8.13 2.98
C ASP A 125 -26.69 6.64 2.74
N ALA A 126 -25.52 6.30 2.23
CA ALA A 126 -25.09 4.93 1.99
C ALA A 126 -25.08 4.09 3.26
N VAL A 127 -24.47 4.57 4.35
CA VAL A 127 -24.35 3.78 5.59
C VAL A 127 -25.67 3.65 6.36
N PHE A 128 -26.57 4.66 6.31
CA PHE A 128 -27.82 4.60 7.07
C PHE A 128 -29.02 4.11 6.27
N TYR A 129 -29.03 4.29 4.96
CA TYR A 129 -30.17 3.96 4.10
C TYR A 129 -29.78 3.21 2.83
N PRO A 130 -28.96 2.13 2.92
CA PRO A 130 -28.51 1.40 1.73
C PRO A 130 -29.64 0.63 1.06
N ASN A 131 -29.51 0.43 -0.25
CA ASN A 131 -30.49 -0.31 -1.07
C ASN A 131 -30.44 -1.84 -0.87
N ILE A 132 -29.62 -2.34 0.04
CA ILE A 132 -29.48 -3.78 0.32
C ILE A 132 -30.78 -4.46 0.74
N TYR A 133 -31.76 -3.70 1.23
CA TYR A 133 -33.08 -4.22 1.64
C TYR A 133 -34.05 -4.40 0.47
N GLN A 134 -33.80 -3.74 -0.67
CA GLN A 134 -34.61 -3.79 -1.87
C GLN A 134 -34.03 -4.70 -2.94
N HIS A 135 -32.72 -4.91 -2.93
CA HIS A 135 -31.97 -5.63 -3.96
C HIS A 135 -31.06 -6.69 -3.35
N GLU A 136 -31.52 -7.95 -3.29
CA GLU A 136 -30.68 -9.08 -2.86
C GLU A 136 -29.47 -9.31 -3.79
N GLU A 137 -29.58 -8.87 -5.05
CA GLU A 137 -28.51 -8.94 -6.06
C GLU A 137 -27.23 -8.26 -5.59
N ILE A 138 -27.31 -7.19 -4.76
CA ILE A 138 -26.15 -6.53 -4.17
C ILE A 138 -25.35 -7.49 -3.29
N PHE A 139 -26.03 -8.21 -2.40
CA PHE A 139 -25.40 -9.23 -1.56
C PHE A 139 -24.80 -10.38 -2.39
N ARG A 140 -25.52 -10.81 -3.46
CA ARG A 140 -25.08 -11.91 -4.33
C ARG A 140 -23.86 -11.52 -5.17
N GLN A 141 -23.76 -10.25 -5.57
CA GLN A 141 -22.64 -9.70 -6.32
C GLN A 141 -21.41 -9.51 -5.43
N GLU A 142 -21.56 -8.78 -4.33
CA GLU A 142 -20.46 -8.37 -3.48
C GLU A 142 -19.99 -9.48 -2.54
N GLY A 143 -20.90 -10.27 -2.00
CA GLY A 143 -20.59 -11.35 -1.07
C GLY A 143 -20.27 -12.65 -1.78
N TRP A 144 -21.29 -13.46 -2.01
CA TRP A 144 -21.18 -14.76 -2.70
C TRP A 144 -22.50 -15.22 -3.35
N SER A 145 -22.38 -16.03 -4.38
CA SER A 145 -23.50 -16.68 -5.04
C SER A 145 -23.09 -18.01 -5.67
N TYR A 146 -24.07 -18.90 -5.93
CA TYR A 146 -23.88 -20.02 -6.85
C TYR A 146 -23.80 -19.49 -8.27
N LYS A 147 -22.85 -19.98 -9.06
CA LYS A 147 -22.73 -19.74 -10.50
C LYS A 147 -22.92 -21.02 -11.27
N MET A 148 -23.90 -21.04 -12.19
CA MET A 148 -24.20 -22.12 -13.12
C MET A 148 -25.01 -21.52 -14.28
N ASP A 149 -24.41 -21.34 -15.44
CA ASP A 149 -25.03 -20.63 -16.58
C ASP A 149 -25.94 -21.54 -17.42
N SER A 150 -25.69 -22.85 -17.37
CA SER A 150 -26.54 -23.91 -17.98
C SER A 150 -26.60 -25.15 -17.09
N LEU A 151 -27.54 -26.09 -17.38
CA LEU A 151 -27.67 -27.35 -16.61
C LEU A 151 -26.46 -28.28 -16.77
N GLU A 152 -25.70 -28.12 -17.85
CA GLU A 152 -24.53 -28.90 -18.18
C GLU A 152 -23.29 -28.41 -17.44
N ASP A 153 -23.25 -27.13 -17.04
CA ASP A 153 -22.09 -26.52 -16.39
C ASP A 153 -21.88 -27.06 -14.98
N ASP A 154 -20.63 -27.08 -14.54
CA ASP A 154 -20.28 -27.33 -13.14
C ASP A 154 -20.79 -26.22 -12.26
N LEU A 155 -21.22 -26.58 -11.05
CA LEU A 155 -21.61 -25.60 -10.03
C LEU A 155 -20.38 -25.00 -9.39
N ALA A 156 -20.31 -23.66 -9.29
CA ALA A 156 -19.22 -22.93 -8.67
C ALA A 156 -19.72 -21.86 -7.68
N TYR A 157 -18.85 -21.41 -6.79
CA TYR A 157 -19.05 -20.17 -6.03
C TYR A 157 -18.45 -18.98 -6.76
N ASN A 158 -19.12 -17.83 -6.70
CA ASN A 158 -18.64 -16.56 -7.23
C ASN A 158 -19.07 -15.41 -6.30
N GLY A 159 -18.36 -14.28 -6.36
CA GLY A 159 -18.62 -13.07 -5.59
C GLY A 159 -17.35 -12.23 -5.43
N VAL A 160 -17.48 -10.92 -5.32
CA VAL A 160 -16.31 -10.03 -5.26
C VAL A 160 -15.48 -10.32 -4.01
N VAL A 161 -16.07 -10.24 -2.81
CA VAL A 161 -15.37 -10.51 -1.53
C VAL A 161 -14.91 -11.97 -1.46
N TYR A 162 -15.72 -12.93 -1.90
CA TYR A 162 -15.33 -14.34 -1.94
C TYR A 162 -14.02 -14.55 -2.74
N ASN A 163 -13.93 -13.97 -3.93
CA ASN A 163 -12.73 -14.10 -4.78
C ASN A 163 -11.55 -13.30 -4.24
N GLU A 164 -11.80 -12.11 -3.67
CA GLU A 164 -10.75 -11.33 -3.01
C GLU A 164 -10.10 -12.11 -1.87
N MET A 165 -10.91 -12.72 -1.02
CA MET A 165 -10.42 -13.48 0.13
C MET A 165 -9.70 -14.77 -0.27
N LYS A 166 -10.09 -15.42 -1.37
CA LYS A 166 -9.28 -16.51 -1.98
C LYS A 166 -7.86 -16.04 -2.30
N GLY A 167 -7.72 -14.83 -2.82
CA GLY A 167 -6.41 -14.22 -3.08
C GLY A 167 -5.65 -13.87 -1.80
N ALA A 168 -6.32 -13.28 -0.81
CA ALA A 168 -5.71 -12.92 0.49
C ALA A 168 -5.18 -14.15 1.25
N PHE A 169 -5.91 -15.26 1.19
CA PHE A 169 -5.54 -16.53 1.82
C PHE A 169 -4.48 -17.34 1.05
N SER A 170 -4.08 -16.87 -0.12
CA SER A 170 -2.99 -17.49 -0.89
C SER A 170 -1.59 -17.02 -0.44
N SER A 171 -1.51 -15.91 0.33
CA SER A 171 -0.25 -15.38 0.86
C SER A 171 0.13 -16.06 2.18
N PRO A 172 1.37 -16.56 2.33
CA PRO A 172 1.86 -17.12 3.59
C PRO A 172 1.77 -16.12 4.75
N GLU A 173 2.10 -14.84 4.50
CA GLU A 173 2.02 -13.77 5.50
C GLU A 173 0.57 -13.55 5.97
N GLY A 174 -0.39 -13.50 5.04
CA GLY A 174 -1.82 -13.38 5.37
C GLY A 174 -2.35 -14.57 6.17
N VAL A 175 -1.86 -15.79 5.90
CA VAL A 175 -2.17 -16.98 6.72
C VAL A 175 -1.58 -16.82 8.12
N LEU A 176 -0.32 -16.38 8.24
CA LEU A 176 0.35 -16.21 9.52
C LEU A 176 -0.36 -15.18 10.39
N ASP A 177 -0.62 -13.97 9.87
CA ASP A 177 -1.24 -12.87 10.60
C ASP A 177 -2.61 -13.27 11.16
N ARG A 178 -3.43 -13.94 10.34
CA ARG A 178 -4.73 -14.43 10.77
C ARG A 178 -4.61 -15.49 11.87
N VAL A 179 -3.72 -16.48 11.71
CA VAL A 179 -3.53 -17.54 12.71
C VAL A 179 -3.03 -16.98 14.03
N VAL A 180 -2.14 -15.98 13.98
CA VAL A 180 -1.65 -15.27 15.17
C VAL A 180 -2.81 -14.57 15.88
N LEU A 181 -3.60 -13.75 15.17
CA LEU A 181 -4.72 -13.00 15.74
C LEU A 181 -5.76 -13.96 16.37
N ASN A 182 -6.22 -14.95 15.62
CA ASN A 182 -7.22 -15.90 16.12
C ASN A 182 -6.71 -16.74 17.29
N THR A 183 -5.44 -17.09 17.34
CA THR A 183 -4.84 -17.88 18.42
C THR A 183 -4.70 -17.07 19.70
N LEU A 184 -4.36 -15.78 19.61
CA LEU A 184 -4.16 -14.92 20.79
C LEU A 184 -5.47 -14.45 21.43
N PHE A 185 -6.59 -14.46 20.70
CA PHE A 185 -7.86 -13.90 21.16
C PHE A 185 -9.05 -14.84 20.97
N PRO A 186 -8.98 -16.11 21.45
CA PRO A 186 -9.99 -17.13 21.18
C PRO A 186 -11.38 -16.84 21.79
N ASP A 187 -11.48 -15.98 22.82
CA ASP A 187 -12.72 -15.68 23.53
C ASP A 187 -13.35 -14.34 23.12
N THR A 188 -12.81 -13.69 22.07
CA THR A 188 -13.25 -12.37 21.58
C THR A 188 -13.65 -12.42 20.12
N SER A 189 -14.09 -11.28 19.56
CA SER A 189 -14.40 -11.18 18.14
C SER A 189 -13.17 -11.41 17.24
N TYR A 190 -11.96 -11.21 17.75
CA TYR A 190 -10.71 -11.45 17.01
C TYR A 190 -10.41 -12.95 16.78
N ALA A 191 -11.18 -13.86 17.39
CA ALA A 191 -11.17 -15.28 17.03
C ALA A 191 -11.69 -15.55 15.61
N ASN A 192 -12.41 -14.59 15.04
CA ASN A 192 -13.06 -14.68 13.74
C ASN A 192 -12.37 -13.80 12.69
N GLU A 193 -12.50 -14.19 11.43
CA GLU A 193 -11.98 -13.44 10.28
C GLU A 193 -13.02 -12.40 9.82
N SER A 194 -12.76 -11.12 10.07
CA SER A 194 -13.67 -10.03 9.66
C SER A 194 -13.77 -9.88 8.14
N GLY A 195 -12.68 -10.16 7.42
CA GLY A 195 -12.63 -10.17 5.96
C GLY A 195 -13.39 -11.35 5.34
N GLY A 196 -13.52 -12.43 6.07
CA GLY A 196 -14.18 -13.67 5.66
C GLY A 196 -13.21 -14.78 5.25
N ASP A 197 -13.46 -15.98 5.74
CA ASP A 197 -12.78 -17.19 5.31
C ASP A 197 -13.49 -17.76 4.07
N PRO A 198 -12.82 -17.97 2.93
CA PRO A 198 -13.47 -18.51 1.72
C PRO A 198 -14.19 -19.86 1.92
N GLU A 199 -13.78 -20.65 2.90
CA GLU A 199 -14.48 -21.91 3.24
C GLU A 199 -15.78 -21.66 4.02
N VAL A 200 -15.90 -20.51 4.70
CA VAL A 200 -17.02 -20.15 5.59
C VAL A 200 -17.95 -19.10 4.96
N ILE A 201 -17.44 -18.20 4.11
CA ILE A 201 -18.24 -17.16 3.43
C ILE A 201 -19.55 -17.72 2.83
N PRO A 202 -19.57 -18.91 2.15
CA PRO A 202 -20.80 -19.46 1.57
C PRO A 202 -21.87 -19.92 2.57
N GLU A 203 -21.58 -19.85 3.86
CA GLU A 203 -22.56 -20.13 4.93
C GLU A 203 -23.42 -18.89 5.29
N LEU A 204 -22.98 -17.68 4.88
CA LEU A 204 -23.70 -16.44 5.15
C LEU A 204 -25.00 -16.37 4.37
N THR A 205 -26.11 -16.22 5.09
CA THR A 205 -27.41 -15.99 4.48
C THR A 205 -27.72 -14.50 4.32
N TYR A 206 -28.60 -14.18 3.37
CA TYR A 206 -29.07 -12.80 3.14
C TYR A 206 -29.73 -12.20 4.39
N GLU A 207 -30.50 -12.97 5.16
CA GLU A 207 -31.13 -12.48 6.39
C GLU A 207 -30.10 -12.15 7.49
N GLN A 208 -29.08 -12.99 7.69
CA GLN A 208 -27.98 -12.69 8.62
C GLN A 208 -27.21 -11.43 8.20
N PHE A 209 -26.99 -11.26 6.89
CA PHE A 209 -26.40 -10.05 6.34
C PHE A 209 -27.23 -8.79 6.63
N LEU A 210 -28.53 -8.81 6.42
CA LEU A 210 -29.43 -7.69 6.75
C LEU A 210 -29.49 -7.42 8.27
N ASP A 211 -29.48 -8.47 9.10
CA ASP A 211 -29.46 -8.32 10.55
C ASP A 211 -28.17 -7.65 11.05
N PHE A 212 -27.04 -7.91 10.41
CA PHE A 212 -25.80 -7.25 10.73
C PHE A 212 -25.87 -5.73 10.55
N HIS A 213 -26.45 -5.26 9.42
CA HIS A 213 -26.69 -3.85 9.19
C HIS A 213 -27.65 -3.26 10.23
N ARG A 214 -28.82 -3.86 10.48
CA ARG A 214 -29.80 -3.41 11.48
C ARG A 214 -29.19 -3.26 12.87
N ARG A 215 -28.24 -4.16 13.21
CA ARG A 215 -27.62 -4.20 14.52
C ARG A 215 -26.53 -3.14 14.70
N TYR A 216 -25.64 -2.96 13.73
CA TYR A 216 -24.42 -2.17 13.92
C TYR A 216 -24.43 -0.81 13.26
N TYR A 217 -25.21 -0.60 12.18
CA TYR A 217 -25.23 0.65 11.40
C TYR A 217 -26.28 1.62 11.94
N HIS A 218 -26.07 2.07 13.16
CA HIS A 218 -26.94 3.01 13.86
C HIS A 218 -26.12 4.19 14.42
N PRO A 219 -26.61 5.44 14.42
CA PRO A 219 -25.86 6.58 14.94
C PRO A 219 -25.30 6.39 16.36
N SER A 220 -26.02 5.68 17.25
CA SER A 220 -25.54 5.37 18.61
C SER A 220 -24.27 4.51 18.66
N ASN A 221 -23.95 3.81 17.55
CA ASN A 221 -22.74 3.01 17.38
C ASN A 221 -21.70 3.71 16.49
N SER A 222 -21.99 4.90 15.98
CA SER A 222 -21.13 5.61 15.02
C SER A 222 -20.08 6.47 15.70
N TYR A 223 -18.97 6.65 14.98
CA TYR A 223 -17.84 7.54 15.26
C TYR A 223 -17.68 8.46 14.05
N ILE A 224 -18.16 9.71 14.16
CA ILE A 224 -18.10 10.71 13.11
C ILE A 224 -16.91 11.61 13.35
N TYR A 225 -16.07 11.81 12.34
CA TYR A 225 -14.84 12.59 12.39
C TYR A 225 -14.83 13.64 11.28
N LEU A 226 -14.53 14.89 11.64
CA LEU A 226 -14.34 16.03 10.74
C LEU A 226 -12.98 16.67 11.02
N TYR A 227 -12.17 16.86 9.99
CA TYR A 227 -10.84 17.45 10.07
C TYR A 227 -10.63 18.51 8.99
N GLY A 228 -9.98 19.60 9.36
CA GLY A 228 -9.48 20.60 8.42
C GLY A 228 -10.13 21.98 8.53
N ASN A 229 -9.87 22.79 7.51
CA ASN A 229 -10.37 24.17 7.39
C ASN A 229 -11.78 24.16 6.79
N MET A 230 -12.79 24.19 7.65
CA MET A 230 -14.20 24.24 7.23
C MET A 230 -15.08 24.96 8.26
N ASP A 231 -16.28 25.37 7.85
CA ASP A 231 -17.30 25.82 8.78
C ASP A 231 -17.91 24.64 9.55
N MET A 232 -17.35 24.34 10.73
CA MET A 232 -17.81 23.23 11.57
C MET A 232 -19.25 23.41 12.05
N GLU A 233 -19.73 24.66 12.26
CA GLU A 233 -21.10 24.92 12.67
C GLU A 233 -22.09 24.54 11.54
N GLU A 234 -21.77 24.91 10.30
CA GLU A 234 -22.56 24.53 9.12
C GLU A 234 -22.66 23.00 8.98
N LYS A 235 -21.54 22.31 9.08
CA LYS A 235 -21.48 20.84 8.94
C LYS A 235 -22.28 20.13 10.04
N LEU A 236 -22.17 20.57 11.27
CA LEU A 236 -22.92 20.00 12.39
C LEU A 236 -24.43 20.23 12.27
N ASN A 237 -24.85 21.43 11.87
CA ASN A 237 -26.27 21.71 11.63
C ASN A 237 -26.82 20.83 10.50
N TRP A 238 -26.05 20.62 9.42
CA TRP A 238 -26.44 19.75 8.33
C TRP A 238 -26.53 18.27 8.78
N LEU A 239 -25.56 17.77 9.54
CA LEU A 239 -25.59 16.41 10.10
C LEU A 239 -26.82 16.18 10.99
N ASP A 240 -27.18 17.14 11.86
CA ASP A 240 -28.37 17.06 12.69
C ASP A 240 -29.64 17.01 11.83
N GLN A 241 -29.83 18.00 10.94
CA GLN A 241 -31.06 18.18 10.18
C GLN A 241 -31.32 17.06 9.18
N GLU A 242 -30.30 16.65 8.46
CA GLU A 242 -30.45 15.65 7.39
C GLU A 242 -30.41 14.20 7.88
N TYR A 243 -29.70 13.91 8.96
CA TYR A 243 -29.51 12.52 9.41
C TYR A 243 -29.78 12.29 10.89
N LEU A 244 -29.03 12.90 11.81
CA LEU A 244 -28.97 12.47 13.20
C LEU A 244 -30.24 12.69 13.98
N SER A 245 -31.01 13.79 13.70
CA SER A 245 -32.28 14.08 14.35
C SER A 245 -33.41 13.09 13.97
N LYS A 246 -33.19 12.27 12.92
CA LYS A 246 -34.16 11.26 12.46
C LYS A 246 -34.06 9.95 13.28
N PHE A 247 -33.05 9.81 14.13
CA PHE A 247 -32.83 8.63 14.97
C PHE A 247 -32.96 8.97 16.45
N ASP A 248 -33.58 8.07 17.20
CA ASP A 248 -33.55 8.09 18.66
C ASP A 248 -32.34 7.26 19.15
N TYR A 249 -31.86 7.54 20.37
CA TYR A 249 -30.83 6.72 21.00
C TYR A 249 -31.27 5.25 21.11
N ALA A 250 -30.43 4.34 20.65
CA ALA A 250 -30.61 2.90 20.81
C ALA A 250 -29.27 2.27 21.28
N PRO A 251 -29.27 1.52 22.40
CA PRO A 251 -28.05 0.85 22.85
C PRO A 251 -27.65 -0.25 21.87
N VAL A 252 -26.40 -0.24 21.46
CA VAL A 252 -25.81 -1.27 20.57
C VAL A 252 -24.72 -2.04 21.33
N ASP A 253 -24.91 -3.35 21.45
CA ASP A 253 -23.87 -4.25 22.01
C ASP A 253 -22.80 -4.54 20.97
N SER A 254 -21.83 -3.65 20.89
CA SER A 254 -20.68 -3.72 19.96
C SER A 254 -19.34 -3.64 20.67
N LYS A 255 -19.34 -3.67 22.01
CA LYS A 255 -18.10 -3.49 22.80
C LYS A 255 -17.09 -4.60 22.50
N ILE A 256 -15.87 -4.20 22.20
CA ILE A 256 -14.74 -5.13 22.04
C ILE A 256 -14.34 -5.64 23.42
N ARG A 257 -14.34 -6.97 23.58
CA ARG A 257 -14.05 -7.61 24.86
C ARG A 257 -12.54 -7.76 25.08
N TYR A 258 -12.13 -7.66 26.33
CA TYR A 258 -10.76 -7.94 26.73
C TYR A 258 -10.53 -9.46 26.77
N GLN A 259 -9.42 -9.92 26.18
CA GLN A 259 -8.97 -11.31 26.28
C GLN A 259 -8.12 -11.46 27.55
N GLU A 260 -8.54 -12.33 28.44
CA GLU A 260 -7.74 -12.63 29.63
C GLU A 260 -6.44 -13.38 29.25
N PRO A 261 -5.35 -13.14 29.98
CA PRO A 261 -4.09 -13.85 29.73
C PRO A 261 -4.23 -15.36 29.89
N PHE A 262 -3.45 -16.10 29.11
CA PHE A 262 -3.42 -17.56 29.19
C PHE A 262 -2.61 -18.07 30.41
N ASP A 263 -2.89 -19.31 30.87
CA ASP A 263 -2.07 -19.98 31.90
C ASP A 263 -0.65 -20.28 31.41
N LYS A 264 -0.47 -20.45 30.08
CA LYS A 264 0.80 -20.73 29.40
C LYS A 264 0.75 -20.26 27.96
N VAL A 265 1.91 -20.00 27.36
CA VAL A 265 2.07 -19.71 25.93
C VAL A 265 1.48 -20.86 25.10
N ILE A 266 0.70 -20.51 24.06
CA ILE A 266 0.05 -21.47 23.16
C ILE A 266 1.00 -21.81 22.01
N GLU A 267 1.03 -23.08 21.57
CA GLU A 267 1.68 -23.48 20.34
C GLU A 267 0.62 -23.82 19.28
N LYS A 268 0.79 -23.30 18.08
CA LYS A 268 -0.11 -23.53 16.95
C LYS A 268 0.68 -23.85 15.68
N GLU A 269 0.25 -24.89 14.97
CA GLU A 269 0.80 -25.23 13.66
C GLU A 269 -0.31 -25.23 12.60
N MET A 270 -0.04 -24.67 11.42
CA MET A 270 -0.96 -24.66 10.28
C MET A 270 -0.20 -24.89 8.97
N PRO A 271 -0.76 -25.64 8.00
CA PRO A 271 -0.19 -25.74 6.68
C PRO A 271 -0.57 -24.55 5.81
N TYR A 272 0.32 -24.18 4.88
CA TYR A 272 0.02 -23.25 3.77
C TYR A 272 0.47 -23.83 2.43
N SER A 273 -0.10 -23.34 1.32
CA SER A 273 0.13 -23.87 0.00
C SER A 273 1.43 -23.34 -0.62
N ILE A 274 2.22 -24.25 -1.19
CA ILE A 274 3.32 -23.94 -2.11
C ILE A 274 3.09 -24.64 -3.45
N ALA A 275 3.76 -24.17 -4.52
CA ALA A 275 3.64 -24.78 -5.85
C ALA A 275 4.19 -26.21 -5.86
N SER A 276 3.75 -27.02 -6.82
CA SER A 276 4.04 -28.46 -6.86
C SER A 276 5.53 -28.78 -7.04
N ASP A 277 6.26 -27.89 -7.71
CA ASP A 277 7.71 -27.99 -7.99
C ASP A 277 8.59 -27.15 -7.04
N GLU A 278 7.96 -26.34 -6.15
CA GLU A 278 8.67 -25.56 -5.12
C GLU A 278 9.22 -26.46 -4.00
N SER A 279 10.31 -26.05 -3.34
CA SER A 279 10.91 -26.80 -2.22
C SER A 279 10.16 -26.58 -0.90
N GLU A 280 9.93 -27.61 -0.11
CA GLU A 280 9.47 -27.47 1.28
C GLU A 280 10.56 -27.03 2.24
N ALA A 281 11.85 -27.29 1.91
CA ALA A 281 12.98 -26.82 2.71
C ALA A 281 13.13 -25.31 2.61
N ASP A 282 13.48 -24.67 3.72
CA ASP A 282 13.66 -23.22 3.86
C ASP A 282 12.37 -22.43 3.50
N ASN A 283 11.18 -23.00 3.75
CA ASN A 283 9.89 -22.35 3.45
C ASN A 283 8.91 -22.35 4.66
N THR A 284 9.37 -22.69 5.84
CA THR A 284 8.59 -22.57 7.08
C THR A 284 8.67 -21.13 7.63
N TYR A 285 7.56 -20.62 8.14
CA TYR A 285 7.52 -19.39 8.92
C TYR A 285 7.33 -19.74 10.40
N ILE A 286 8.09 -19.09 11.27
CA ILE A 286 8.00 -19.26 12.71
C ILE A 286 7.80 -17.90 13.33
N SER A 287 6.80 -17.74 14.20
CA SER A 287 6.59 -16.48 14.91
C SER A 287 6.46 -16.65 16.42
N TYR A 288 7.02 -15.70 17.14
CA TYR A 288 6.94 -15.53 18.59
C TYR A 288 6.11 -14.27 18.85
N ASN A 289 4.94 -14.44 19.48
CA ASN A 289 3.93 -13.39 19.60
C ASN A 289 3.56 -13.16 21.05
N LYS A 290 3.45 -11.90 21.47
CA LYS A 290 3.05 -11.48 22.82
C LYS A 290 2.03 -10.36 22.77
N VAL A 291 1.01 -10.44 23.61
CA VAL A 291 0.01 -9.38 23.77
C VAL A 291 0.51 -8.33 24.76
N ILE A 292 0.44 -7.05 24.38
CA ILE A 292 1.04 -5.93 25.11
C ILE A 292 -0.04 -5.03 25.72
N GLY A 293 -0.54 -5.35 26.89
CA GLY A 293 -1.50 -4.51 27.61
C GLY A 293 -2.72 -4.12 26.77
N THR A 294 -3.04 -2.83 26.76
CA THR A 294 -4.11 -2.27 25.90
C THR A 294 -3.64 -0.99 25.21
N SER A 295 -4.23 -0.66 24.06
CA SER A 295 -4.01 0.58 23.34
C SER A 295 -4.44 1.86 24.10
N LEU A 296 -5.14 1.71 25.23
CA LEU A 296 -5.54 2.83 26.10
C LEU A 296 -4.42 3.35 27.02
N ASP A 297 -3.27 2.68 27.05
CA ASP A 297 -2.06 3.14 27.76
C ASP A 297 -1.13 3.83 26.74
N GLU A 298 -1.19 5.18 26.69
CA GLU A 298 -0.45 6.00 25.74
C GLU A 298 1.07 5.82 25.80
N LYS A 299 1.60 5.60 27.03
CA LYS A 299 3.04 5.42 27.22
C LYS A 299 3.50 4.05 26.76
N LEU A 300 2.74 3.02 27.10
CA LEU A 300 3.02 1.65 26.68
C LEU A 300 2.91 1.50 25.15
N TYR A 301 1.88 2.11 24.56
CA TYR A 301 1.63 2.11 23.11
C TYR A 301 2.87 2.63 22.35
N LEU A 302 3.37 3.80 22.69
CA LEU A 302 4.52 4.42 22.02
C LEU A 302 5.87 3.78 22.45
N ALA A 303 5.98 3.29 23.71
CA ALA A 303 7.20 2.62 24.18
C ALA A 303 7.50 1.34 23.39
N PHE A 304 6.45 0.59 22.99
CA PHE A 304 6.63 -0.62 22.18
C PHE A 304 6.93 -0.33 20.71
N GLU A 305 6.56 0.82 20.16
CA GLU A 305 7.08 1.27 18.86
C GLU A 305 8.60 1.54 18.92
N VAL A 306 9.05 2.17 20.01
CA VAL A 306 10.49 2.37 20.26
C VAL A 306 11.21 1.03 20.48
N LEU A 307 10.60 0.10 21.22
CA LEU A 307 11.17 -1.24 21.44
C LEU A 307 11.19 -2.08 20.17
N ASP A 308 10.18 -2.01 19.32
CA ASP A 308 10.21 -2.70 18.01
C ASP A 308 11.41 -2.21 17.20
N TYR A 309 11.60 -0.89 17.10
CA TYR A 309 12.78 -0.33 16.44
C TYR A 309 14.09 -0.86 17.04
N ALA A 310 14.24 -0.74 18.35
CA ALA A 310 15.51 -1.02 19.04
C ALA A 310 15.83 -2.53 19.15
N LEU A 311 14.83 -3.41 19.17
CA LEU A 311 14.98 -4.88 19.29
C LEU A 311 15.01 -5.60 17.95
N LEU A 312 14.31 -5.09 16.91
CA LEU A 312 14.03 -5.85 15.67
C LEU A 312 14.16 -5.05 14.38
N SER A 313 13.51 -3.88 14.26
CA SER A 313 13.37 -3.20 12.96
C SER A 313 14.68 -2.59 12.46
N ALA A 314 15.54 -2.08 13.35
CA ALA A 314 16.86 -1.60 12.98
C ALA A 314 17.76 -2.75 12.47
N PRO A 315 18.58 -2.51 11.42
CA PRO A 315 19.41 -3.58 10.81
C PRO A 315 20.32 -4.33 11.77
N GLY A 316 20.87 -3.65 12.79
CA GLY A 316 21.76 -4.23 13.80
C GLY A 316 21.08 -4.55 15.12
N ALA A 317 19.75 -4.57 15.17
CA ALA A 317 18.97 -4.83 16.38
C ALA A 317 19.29 -6.22 16.99
N PRO A 318 19.30 -6.33 18.32
CA PRO A 318 19.86 -7.51 19.00
C PRO A 318 19.12 -8.81 18.69
N LEU A 319 17.79 -8.83 18.63
CA LEU A 319 17.03 -10.04 18.29
C LEU A 319 17.26 -10.45 16.84
N LYS A 320 17.21 -9.47 15.92
CA LYS A 320 17.48 -9.73 14.50
C LYS A 320 18.86 -10.32 14.30
N ARG A 321 19.86 -9.73 14.92
CA ARG A 321 21.25 -10.18 14.82
C ARG A 321 21.45 -11.58 15.43
N ALA A 322 20.93 -11.82 16.63
CA ALA A 322 21.08 -13.11 17.31
C ALA A 322 20.46 -14.26 16.52
N LEU A 323 19.28 -14.05 15.92
CA LEU A 323 18.62 -15.05 15.09
C LEU A 323 19.35 -15.27 13.77
N THR A 324 19.83 -14.21 13.12
CA THR A 324 20.64 -14.31 11.90
C THR A 324 21.97 -15.05 12.15
N ASP A 325 22.68 -14.71 13.23
CA ASP A 325 23.95 -15.38 13.60
C ASP A 325 23.74 -16.87 13.96
N ALA A 326 22.56 -17.23 14.49
CA ALA A 326 22.16 -18.61 14.74
C ALA A 326 21.73 -19.38 13.47
N GLY A 327 21.66 -18.71 12.32
CA GLY A 327 21.24 -19.30 11.04
C GLY A 327 19.77 -19.69 11.01
N ILE A 328 18.89 -18.97 11.74
CA ILE A 328 17.46 -19.24 11.81
C ILE A 328 16.73 -18.38 10.78
N GLY A 329 16.12 -19.02 9.79
CA GLY A 329 15.45 -18.34 8.68
C GLY A 329 16.42 -17.57 7.75
N LYS A 330 15.86 -16.92 6.75
CA LYS A 330 16.62 -16.09 5.79
C LYS A 330 16.32 -14.59 5.97
N ASP A 331 15.12 -14.23 6.45
CA ASP A 331 14.75 -12.86 6.85
C ASP A 331 14.09 -12.89 8.24
N ILE A 332 14.53 -11.99 9.11
CA ILE A 332 13.94 -11.79 10.44
C ILE A 332 13.22 -10.46 10.44
N MET A 333 11.95 -10.51 10.81
CA MET A 333 11.07 -9.34 10.81
C MET A 333 10.48 -9.10 12.21
N GLY A 334 10.18 -7.83 12.52
CA GLY A 334 9.36 -7.42 13.64
C GLY A 334 8.01 -6.93 13.16
N SER A 335 7.02 -7.03 14.01
CA SER A 335 5.72 -6.39 13.85
C SER A 335 5.20 -5.97 15.21
N TYR A 336 4.77 -4.72 15.33
CA TYR A 336 4.00 -4.23 16.46
C TYR A 336 2.65 -3.73 15.94
N ASP A 337 1.63 -4.61 16.03
CA ASP A 337 0.26 -4.29 15.66
C ASP A 337 -0.44 -3.63 16.84
N ASN A 338 -0.58 -2.31 16.77
CA ASN A 338 -1.20 -1.46 17.80
C ASN A 338 -2.56 -0.85 17.38
N GLY A 339 -3.07 -1.21 16.21
CA GLY A 339 -4.36 -0.77 15.68
C GLY A 339 -5.58 -1.55 16.22
N ILE A 340 -5.40 -2.40 17.25
CA ILE A 340 -6.42 -3.21 17.91
C ILE A 340 -6.43 -2.96 19.42
N TYR A 341 -7.48 -3.44 20.13
CA TYR A 341 -7.65 -3.15 21.55
C TYR A 341 -6.47 -3.60 22.44
N GLN A 342 -5.94 -4.79 22.18
CA GLN A 342 -4.78 -5.32 22.88
C GLN A 342 -3.65 -5.53 21.87
N PRO A 343 -2.67 -4.61 21.78
CA PRO A 343 -1.59 -4.67 20.80
C PRO A 343 -0.78 -5.97 20.84
N ILE A 344 -0.21 -6.36 19.70
CA ILE A 344 0.61 -7.57 19.56
C ILE A 344 2.03 -7.18 19.15
N PHE A 345 3.02 -7.70 19.88
CA PHE A 345 4.43 -7.66 19.48
C PHE A 345 4.84 -9.02 18.93
N SER A 346 5.38 -9.06 17.71
CA SER A 346 5.76 -10.29 17.01
C SER A 346 7.20 -10.28 16.53
N VAL A 347 7.89 -11.41 16.71
CA VAL A 347 9.17 -11.73 16.06
C VAL A 347 8.92 -12.84 15.06
N ILE A 348 9.30 -12.64 13.79
CA ILE A 348 8.98 -13.55 12.68
C ILE A 348 10.26 -13.97 11.98
N ALA A 349 10.52 -15.28 11.90
CA ALA A 349 11.54 -15.87 11.04
C ALA A 349 10.88 -16.43 9.77
N LYS A 350 11.29 -15.91 8.62
CA LYS A 350 10.84 -16.35 7.29
C LYS A 350 11.87 -17.25 6.65
N ASN A 351 11.41 -18.14 5.78
CA ASN A 351 12.26 -19.10 5.09
C ASN A 351 13.14 -19.91 6.08
N ALA A 352 12.51 -20.38 7.16
CA ALA A 352 13.08 -21.25 8.17
C ALA A 352 12.73 -22.74 7.91
N ASN A 353 13.11 -23.61 8.85
CA ASN A 353 12.73 -25.01 8.85
C ASN A 353 12.04 -25.37 10.18
N VAL A 354 11.15 -26.38 10.16
CA VAL A 354 10.35 -26.79 11.33
C VAL A 354 11.22 -27.11 12.54
N GLU A 355 12.38 -27.76 12.30
CA GLU A 355 13.33 -28.18 13.34
C GLU A 355 13.99 -27.01 14.07
N GLN A 356 13.90 -25.81 13.51
CA GLN A 356 14.49 -24.60 14.10
C GLN A 356 13.59 -23.94 15.17
N LYS A 357 12.34 -24.41 15.40
CA LYS A 357 11.38 -23.83 16.34
C LYS A 357 11.95 -23.62 17.74
N GLU A 358 12.50 -24.68 18.35
CA GLU A 358 13.03 -24.63 19.72
C GLU A 358 14.26 -23.72 19.83
N ALA A 359 15.13 -23.76 18.82
CA ALA A 359 16.28 -22.86 18.74
C ALA A 359 15.85 -21.40 18.59
N PHE A 360 14.82 -21.13 17.78
CA PHE A 360 14.24 -19.79 17.57
C PHE A 360 13.71 -19.21 18.91
N VAL A 361 12.87 -19.93 19.62
CA VAL A 361 12.34 -19.48 20.92
C VAL A 361 13.47 -19.24 21.91
N LYS A 362 14.41 -20.21 22.01
CA LYS A 362 15.55 -20.12 22.93
C LYS A 362 16.43 -18.90 22.68
N VAL A 363 16.78 -18.64 21.42
CA VAL A 363 17.61 -17.47 21.06
C VAL A 363 16.91 -16.16 21.43
N ILE A 364 15.59 -16.04 21.19
CA ILE A 364 14.81 -14.87 21.58
C ILE A 364 14.85 -14.68 23.09
N GLU A 365 14.48 -15.71 23.85
CA GLU A 365 14.43 -15.60 25.31
C GLU A 365 15.80 -15.32 25.94
N ASP A 366 16.86 -15.99 25.48
CA ASP A 366 18.22 -15.77 25.99
C ASP A 366 18.70 -14.35 25.68
N THR A 367 18.40 -13.81 24.47
CA THR A 367 18.72 -12.43 24.11
C THR A 367 17.95 -11.41 24.95
N LEU A 368 16.66 -11.63 25.17
CA LEU A 368 15.85 -10.75 26.02
C LEU A 368 16.30 -10.78 27.50
N LYS A 369 16.68 -11.96 28.01
CA LYS A 369 17.24 -12.10 29.38
C LYS A 369 18.57 -11.36 29.51
N ASP A 370 19.46 -11.48 28.51
CA ASP A 370 20.73 -10.75 28.51
C ASP A 370 20.51 -9.23 28.54
N ILE A 371 19.55 -8.72 27.74
CA ILE A 371 19.19 -7.29 27.71
C ILE A 371 18.65 -6.83 29.06
N VAL A 372 17.78 -7.61 29.69
CA VAL A 372 17.22 -7.28 31.02
C VAL A 372 18.30 -7.26 32.11
N GLU A 373 19.30 -8.13 32.04
CA GLU A 373 20.37 -8.22 33.02
C GLU A 373 21.49 -7.17 32.79
N ASN A 374 21.84 -6.89 31.55
CA ASN A 374 22.98 -6.04 31.18
C ASN A 374 22.60 -4.64 30.68
N GLY A 375 21.32 -4.39 30.45
CA GLY A 375 20.76 -3.11 29.96
C GLY A 375 20.70 -3.04 28.43
N MET A 376 19.82 -2.16 27.94
CA MET A 376 19.69 -1.84 26.51
C MET A 376 20.75 -0.81 26.08
N ASP A 377 21.10 -0.87 24.78
CA ASP A 377 21.87 0.19 24.12
C ASP A 377 21.06 1.49 24.14
N LYS A 378 21.56 2.48 24.90
CA LYS A 378 20.93 3.79 25.03
C LYS A 378 20.81 4.52 23.70
N LYS A 379 21.81 4.38 22.83
CA LYS A 379 21.81 5.01 21.52
C LYS A 379 20.74 4.41 20.60
N ALA A 380 20.49 3.10 20.68
CA ALA A 380 19.41 2.47 19.95
C ALA A 380 18.04 2.96 20.41
N LEU A 381 17.83 3.17 21.72
CA LEU A 381 16.62 3.75 22.25
C LEU A 381 16.44 5.21 21.81
N GLU A 382 17.49 6.04 21.92
CA GLU A 382 17.47 7.44 21.44
C GLU A 382 17.16 7.52 19.94
N ALA A 383 17.74 6.63 19.14
CA ALA A 383 17.45 6.52 17.70
C ALA A 383 15.99 6.14 17.43
N GLY A 384 15.45 5.16 18.14
CA GLY A 384 14.06 4.74 18.00
C GLY A 384 13.08 5.85 18.40
N ILE A 385 13.36 6.57 19.50
CA ILE A 385 12.54 7.72 19.91
C ILE A 385 12.58 8.83 18.86
N ASN A 386 13.78 9.23 18.42
CA ASN A 386 13.93 10.29 17.42
C ASN A 386 13.31 9.90 16.05
N TYR A 387 13.44 8.65 15.65
CA TYR A 387 12.83 8.13 14.42
C TYR A 387 11.29 8.31 14.44
N ASN A 388 10.63 7.92 15.53
CA ASN A 388 9.19 8.07 15.69
C ASN A 388 8.76 9.53 15.87
N GLU A 389 9.49 10.32 16.68
CA GLU A 389 9.20 11.76 16.87
C GLU A 389 9.39 12.56 15.58
N PHE A 390 10.43 12.27 14.79
CA PHE A 390 10.65 12.94 13.51
C PHE A 390 9.47 12.71 12.56
N ARG A 391 9.03 11.46 12.40
CA ARG A 391 7.85 11.10 11.59
C ARG A 391 6.58 11.77 12.08
N TYR A 392 6.36 11.79 13.38
CA TYR A 392 5.22 12.47 14.00
C TYR A 392 5.20 13.98 13.70
N ARG A 393 6.36 14.67 13.80
CA ARG A 393 6.48 16.11 13.56
C ARG A 393 6.47 16.48 12.07
N GLU A 394 7.09 15.70 11.22
CA GLU A 394 7.10 15.90 9.77
C GLU A 394 5.69 15.68 9.20
N ALA A 395 4.98 14.66 9.70
CA ALA A 395 3.63 14.27 9.28
C ALA A 395 3.50 14.15 7.75
N ASP A 396 4.52 13.56 7.12
CA ASP A 396 4.51 13.21 5.70
C ASP A 396 4.02 11.76 5.56
N PHE A 397 2.82 11.60 5.04
CA PHE A 397 2.16 10.30 4.82
C PHE A 397 2.12 9.93 3.33
N GLY A 398 3.02 10.51 2.52
CA GLY A 398 3.05 10.29 1.07
C GLY A 398 1.79 10.82 0.39
N GLY A 399 1.11 9.94 -0.36
CA GLY A 399 -0.13 10.29 -1.07
C GLY A 399 -1.41 10.30 -0.21
N TYR A 400 -1.33 9.97 1.08
CA TYR A 400 -2.51 9.94 1.95
C TYR A 400 -2.77 11.31 2.61
N PRO A 401 -4.04 11.78 2.68
CA PRO A 401 -4.39 12.98 3.43
C PRO A 401 -3.96 12.87 4.90
N LYS A 402 -3.32 13.89 5.42
CA LYS A 402 -2.86 13.93 6.81
C LYS A 402 -3.99 13.73 7.82
N GLY A 403 -5.14 14.39 7.57
CA GLY A 403 -6.32 14.23 8.41
C GLY A 403 -6.91 12.81 8.41
N LEU A 404 -6.77 12.07 7.32
CA LEU A 404 -7.15 10.65 7.26
C LEU A 404 -6.29 9.82 8.23
N MET A 405 -4.96 10.00 8.17
CA MET A 405 -4.04 9.22 9.01
C MET A 405 -4.25 9.51 10.50
N TYR A 406 -4.48 10.77 10.85
CA TYR A 406 -4.87 11.14 12.23
C TYR A 406 -6.22 10.52 12.62
N GLY A 407 -7.22 10.55 11.72
CA GLY A 407 -8.53 9.95 11.97
C GLY A 407 -8.47 8.45 12.23
N LEU A 408 -7.63 7.72 11.50
CA LEU A 408 -7.40 6.28 11.74
C LEU A 408 -6.69 6.03 13.07
N GLN A 409 -5.63 6.79 13.39
CA GLN A 409 -4.89 6.65 14.64
C GLN A 409 -5.75 7.01 15.87
N ILE A 410 -6.64 7.97 15.76
CA ILE A 410 -7.63 8.31 16.80
C ILE A 410 -8.48 7.08 17.16
N MET A 411 -8.86 6.25 16.20
CA MET A 411 -9.68 5.06 16.43
C MET A 411 -8.98 4.02 17.29
N ASP A 412 -7.65 4.00 17.38
CA ASP A 412 -6.88 3.06 18.21
C ASP A 412 -7.11 3.24 19.72
N SER A 413 -7.72 4.36 20.10
CA SER A 413 -8.14 4.60 21.49
C SER A 413 -9.64 4.93 21.62
N TRP A 414 -10.15 5.80 20.75
CA TRP A 414 -11.54 6.28 20.83
C TRP A 414 -12.56 5.16 20.65
N LEU A 415 -12.24 4.14 19.85
CA LEU A 415 -13.11 2.97 19.66
C LEU A 415 -13.36 2.19 20.97
N TYR A 416 -12.40 2.21 21.90
CA TYR A 416 -12.43 1.41 23.15
C TYR A 416 -12.78 2.23 24.39
N ASP A 417 -12.53 3.57 24.35
CA ASP A 417 -12.87 4.50 25.41
C ASP A 417 -13.33 5.84 24.80
N ASP A 418 -14.63 6.13 24.96
CA ASP A 418 -15.27 7.32 24.38
C ASP A 418 -14.63 8.65 24.87
N GLU A 419 -13.92 8.66 26.02
CA GLU A 419 -13.30 9.87 26.60
C GLU A 419 -11.83 10.07 26.18
N LYS A 420 -11.24 9.13 25.42
CA LYS A 420 -9.81 9.13 25.06
C LYS A 420 -9.51 9.27 23.57
N PRO A 421 -10.11 10.22 22.80
CA PRO A 421 -9.85 10.32 21.36
C PRO A 421 -8.47 10.89 21.02
N PHE A 422 -7.82 11.67 21.92
CA PHE A 422 -6.63 12.46 21.58
C PHE A 422 -5.30 11.84 22.00
N ILE A 423 -5.30 10.75 22.79
CA ILE A 423 -4.10 10.25 23.48
C ILE A 423 -2.94 9.83 22.56
N HIS A 424 -3.25 9.44 21.31
CA HIS A 424 -2.23 9.02 20.35
C HIS A 424 -1.82 10.12 19.37
N ILE A 425 -2.67 11.16 19.17
CA ILE A 425 -2.35 12.26 18.26
C ILE A 425 -1.73 13.46 18.97
N GLU A 426 -1.87 13.60 20.29
CA GLU A 426 -1.13 14.56 21.12
C GLU A 426 -0.02 13.82 21.92
N ALA A 427 1.07 13.48 21.21
CA ALA A 427 2.11 12.58 21.71
C ALA A 427 3.37 13.29 22.24
N LEU A 428 3.44 14.65 22.23
CA LEU A 428 4.66 15.37 22.61
C LEU A 428 5.14 15.06 24.03
N ASP A 429 4.21 15.08 24.99
CA ASP A 429 4.56 14.82 26.39
C ASP A 429 4.98 13.35 26.59
N THR A 430 4.43 12.44 25.80
CA THR A 430 4.81 11.02 25.82
C THR A 430 6.23 10.83 25.26
N PHE A 431 6.62 11.52 24.19
CA PHE A 431 8.00 11.51 23.70
C PHE A 431 8.98 12.05 24.75
N GLU A 432 8.67 13.16 25.41
CA GLU A 432 9.53 13.72 26.48
C GLU A 432 9.64 12.74 27.68
N PHE A 433 8.53 12.09 28.05
CA PHE A 433 8.56 11.04 29.06
C PHE A 433 9.50 9.90 28.65
N LEU A 434 9.37 9.37 27.41
CA LEU A 434 10.19 8.25 26.92
C LEU A 434 11.68 8.60 26.83
N LYS A 435 12.03 9.84 26.42
CA LYS A 435 13.41 10.35 26.46
C LYS A 435 13.98 10.32 27.87
N ALA A 436 13.21 10.77 28.85
CA ALA A 436 13.61 10.77 30.26
C ALA A 436 13.81 9.37 30.85
N GLN A 437 13.21 8.33 30.24
CA GLN A 437 13.34 6.94 30.69
C GLN A 437 14.59 6.23 30.17
N VAL A 438 15.33 6.81 29.21
CA VAL A 438 16.55 6.19 28.67
C VAL A 438 17.60 6.01 29.77
N GLY A 439 18.00 4.77 30.01
CA GLY A 439 19.00 4.38 31.01
C GLY A 439 18.48 4.36 32.43
N THR A 440 17.18 4.40 32.68
CA THR A 440 16.58 4.27 34.03
C THR A 440 16.20 2.82 34.40
N GLY A 441 16.24 1.89 33.47
CA GLY A 441 15.73 0.51 33.61
C GLY A 441 14.25 0.36 33.22
N TYR A 442 13.60 1.42 32.75
CA TYR A 442 12.19 1.40 32.34
C TYR A 442 11.94 0.43 31.18
N TYR A 443 12.74 0.50 30.12
CA TYR A 443 12.57 -0.35 28.94
C TYR A 443 12.88 -1.81 29.22
N GLU A 444 13.88 -2.08 30.04
CA GLU A 444 14.24 -3.42 30.51
C GLU A 444 13.10 -4.04 31.34
N GLU A 445 12.42 -3.25 32.16
CA GLU A 445 11.26 -3.69 32.93
C GLU A 445 10.05 -4.00 32.04
N LEU A 446 9.82 -3.22 30.97
CA LEU A 446 8.80 -3.53 29.97
C LEU A 446 9.10 -4.87 29.25
N ILE A 447 10.35 -5.11 28.89
CA ILE A 447 10.78 -6.38 28.26
C ILE A 447 10.55 -7.54 29.23
N ARG A 448 10.96 -7.40 30.51
CA ARG A 448 10.74 -8.44 31.52
C ARG A 448 9.26 -8.76 31.66
N LYS A 449 8.44 -7.75 31.88
CA LYS A 449 7.01 -7.90 32.18
C LYS A 449 6.22 -8.42 30.98
N TYR A 450 6.41 -7.86 29.80
CA TYR A 450 5.54 -8.11 28.65
C TYR A 450 6.06 -9.14 27.67
N LEU A 451 7.38 -9.36 27.58
CA LEU A 451 7.96 -10.32 26.65
C LEU A 451 8.43 -11.62 27.34
N LEU A 452 9.04 -11.55 28.53
CA LEU A 452 9.56 -12.73 29.21
C LEU A 452 8.55 -13.40 30.18
N GLU A 453 7.96 -12.62 31.09
CA GLU A 453 7.06 -13.15 32.15
C GLU A 453 5.62 -13.27 31.68
N ASN A 454 5.25 -12.64 30.58
CA ASN A 454 3.90 -12.65 30.05
C ASN A 454 3.54 -14.01 29.43
N THR A 455 2.52 -14.66 29.95
CA THR A 455 1.99 -15.92 29.42
C THR A 455 0.97 -15.75 28.31
N HIS A 456 0.44 -14.50 28.11
CA HIS A 456 -0.45 -14.21 26.99
C HIS A 456 0.36 -14.08 25.70
N GLY A 457 0.63 -15.21 25.10
CA GLY A 457 1.44 -15.31 23.89
C GLY A 457 1.22 -16.60 23.12
N ALA A 458 1.72 -16.63 21.89
CA ALA A 458 1.64 -17.80 21.02
C ALA A 458 2.95 -17.97 20.23
N ILE A 459 3.37 -19.22 20.05
CA ILE A 459 4.36 -19.63 19.07
C ILE A 459 3.59 -20.24 17.90
N VAL A 460 3.66 -19.60 16.73
CA VAL A 460 2.91 -20.04 15.54
C VAL A 460 3.89 -20.51 14.45
N LEU A 461 3.65 -21.70 13.93
CA LEU A 461 4.34 -22.23 12.75
C LEU A 461 3.35 -22.37 11.60
N ILE A 462 3.72 -21.82 10.44
CA ILE A 462 3.05 -22.19 9.20
C ILE A 462 4.03 -22.98 8.34
N LYS A 463 3.59 -24.18 7.91
CA LYS A 463 4.39 -25.18 7.21
C LYS A 463 4.02 -25.23 5.74
N PRO A 464 5.00 -25.26 4.83
CA PRO A 464 4.71 -25.44 3.41
C PRO A 464 4.10 -26.84 3.15
N GLU A 465 3.11 -26.90 2.28
CA GLU A 465 2.48 -28.15 1.84
C GLU A 465 2.25 -28.10 0.33
N LYS A 466 2.94 -29.01 -0.40
CA LYS A 466 2.78 -29.18 -1.86
C LYS A 466 1.41 -29.71 -2.23
N GLY A 467 0.85 -29.20 -3.34
CA GLY A 467 -0.41 -29.67 -3.89
C GLY A 467 -1.64 -29.43 -3.01
N ARG A 468 -1.50 -28.63 -1.94
CA ARG A 468 -2.61 -28.29 -1.04
C ARG A 468 -3.71 -27.55 -1.80
N THR A 469 -3.38 -26.56 -2.62
CA THR A 469 -4.35 -25.81 -3.43
C THR A 469 -5.15 -26.74 -4.33
N ALA A 470 -4.49 -27.57 -5.11
CA ALA A 470 -5.16 -28.52 -6.02
C ALA A 470 -6.07 -29.51 -5.26
N ARG A 471 -5.63 -30.00 -4.09
CA ARG A 471 -6.46 -30.87 -3.26
C ARG A 471 -7.70 -30.16 -2.75
N MET A 472 -7.57 -28.93 -2.21
CA MET A 472 -8.71 -28.15 -1.71
C MET A 472 -9.70 -27.80 -2.83
N ASP A 473 -9.22 -27.45 -4.01
CA ASP A 473 -10.07 -27.14 -5.16
C ASP A 473 -10.83 -28.38 -5.64
N LYS A 474 -10.16 -29.56 -5.65
CA LYS A 474 -10.82 -30.82 -5.96
C LYS A 474 -11.88 -31.18 -4.91
N GLU A 475 -11.59 -31.05 -3.64
CA GLU A 475 -12.55 -31.29 -2.53
C GLU A 475 -13.76 -30.36 -2.65
N LEU A 476 -13.53 -29.08 -2.99
CA LEU A 476 -14.61 -28.12 -3.24
C LEU A 476 -15.46 -28.51 -4.47
N GLN A 477 -14.83 -28.90 -5.58
CA GLN A 477 -15.53 -29.38 -6.78
C GLN A 477 -16.37 -30.62 -6.47
N GLU A 478 -15.82 -31.59 -5.76
CA GLU A 478 -16.54 -32.82 -5.36
C GLU A 478 -17.73 -32.48 -4.44
N LYS A 479 -17.56 -31.53 -3.49
CA LYS A 479 -18.63 -31.03 -2.61
C LYS A 479 -19.75 -30.38 -3.43
N LEU A 480 -19.41 -29.50 -4.35
CA LEU A 480 -20.38 -28.79 -5.19
C LEU A 480 -21.08 -29.71 -6.18
N GLN A 481 -20.36 -30.65 -6.75
CA GLN A 481 -20.95 -31.67 -7.64
C GLN A 481 -21.93 -32.57 -6.87
N ALA A 482 -21.56 -33.05 -5.69
CA ALA A 482 -22.45 -33.84 -4.83
C ALA A 482 -23.72 -33.04 -4.45
N TYR A 483 -23.57 -31.75 -4.16
CA TYR A 483 -24.70 -30.86 -3.91
C TYR A 483 -25.58 -30.72 -5.15
N LYS A 484 -25.01 -30.43 -6.32
CA LYS A 484 -25.75 -30.37 -7.60
C LYS A 484 -26.52 -31.64 -7.88
N GLU A 485 -25.91 -32.82 -7.65
CA GLU A 485 -26.55 -34.13 -7.85
C GLU A 485 -27.70 -34.41 -6.86
N SER A 486 -27.62 -33.84 -5.64
CA SER A 486 -28.68 -33.99 -4.63
C SER A 486 -29.95 -33.19 -4.94
N LEU A 487 -29.83 -32.18 -5.82
CA LEU A 487 -30.93 -31.29 -6.20
C LEU A 487 -31.83 -31.93 -7.25
N THR A 488 -33.12 -31.64 -7.17
CA THR A 488 -34.07 -31.96 -8.23
C THR A 488 -33.79 -31.18 -9.51
N GLU A 489 -34.38 -31.60 -10.65
CA GLU A 489 -34.21 -30.87 -11.91
C GLU A 489 -34.80 -29.43 -11.82
N GLU A 490 -35.89 -29.26 -11.09
CA GLU A 490 -36.51 -27.97 -10.86
C GLU A 490 -35.57 -27.05 -10.04
N GLU A 491 -34.94 -27.53 -8.97
CA GLU A 491 -33.99 -26.78 -8.16
C GLU A 491 -32.74 -26.40 -8.96
N ARG A 492 -32.23 -27.26 -9.83
CA ARG A 492 -31.11 -26.93 -10.74
C ARG A 492 -31.51 -25.85 -11.75
N LYS A 493 -32.71 -25.89 -12.31
CA LYS A 493 -33.23 -24.84 -13.20
C LYS A 493 -33.35 -23.54 -12.45
N GLU A 494 -33.78 -23.54 -11.19
CA GLU A 494 -33.85 -22.35 -10.36
C GLU A 494 -32.45 -21.74 -10.10
N LEU A 495 -31.41 -22.58 -9.89
CA LEU A 495 -30.04 -22.05 -9.77
C LEU A 495 -29.56 -21.40 -11.07
N VAL A 496 -29.83 -21.99 -12.24
CA VAL A 496 -29.51 -21.38 -13.54
C VAL A 496 -30.26 -20.06 -13.73
N GLU A 497 -31.56 -20.03 -13.41
CA GLU A 497 -32.36 -18.81 -13.51
C GLU A 497 -31.83 -17.69 -12.61
N ARG A 498 -31.41 -18.02 -11.37
CA ARG A 498 -30.80 -17.05 -10.43
C ARG A 498 -29.46 -16.53 -10.92
N SER A 499 -28.59 -17.41 -11.43
CA SER A 499 -27.29 -17.04 -12.03
C SER A 499 -27.49 -16.07 -13.20
N ASN A 500 -28.37 -16.43 -14.14
CA ASN A 500 -28.69 -15.58 -15.30
C ASN A 500 -29.38 -14.27 -14.92
N ALA A 501 -30.23 -14.27 -13.88
CA ALA A 501 -30.87 -13.05 -13.38
C ALA A 501 -29.85 -12.09 -12.74
N LEU A 502 -28.86 -12.60 -12.01
CA LEU A 502 -27.77 -11.82 -11.47
C LEU A 502 -26.93 -11.21 -12.59
N GLU A 503 -26.57 -11.98 -13.60
CA GLU A 503 -25.82 -11.47 -14.76
C GLU A 503 -26.62 -10.39 -15.53
N ALA A 504 -27.92 -10.59 -15.70
CA ALA A 504 -28.81 -9.59 -16.29
C ALA A 504 -28.88 -8.31 -15.46
N TYR A 505 -28.95 -8.43 -14.12
CA TYR A 505 -28.89 -7.27 -13.21
C TYR A 505 -27.56 -6.51 -13.35
N GLN A 506 -26.43 -7.22 -13.33
CA GLN A 506 -25.11 -6.64 -13.48
C GLN A 506 -24.92 -5.93 -14.83
N SER A 507 -25.47 -6.49 -15.90
CA SER A 507 -25.31 -6.01 -17.27
C SER A 507 -26.31 -4.90 -17.65
N ALA A 508 -27.44 -4.77 -16.94
CA ALA A 508 -28.43 -3.74 -17.22
C ALA A 508 -27.85 -2.34 -16.94
N PRO A 509 -28.02 -1.37 -17.87
CA PRO A 509 -27.60 0.00 -17.61
C PRO A 509 -28.37 0.60 -16.44
N ASP A 510 -27.75 1.55 -15.75
CA ASP A 510 -28.43 2.30 -14.71
C ASP A 510 -29.54 3.20 -15.28
N VAL A 511 -30.54 3.48 -14.47
CA VAL A 511 -31.62 4.41 -14.82
C VAL A 511 -31.07 5.83 -14.80
N VAL A 512 -31.25 6.58 -15.89
CA VAL A 512 -30.69 7.94 -16.05
C VAL A 512 -31.09 8.86 -14.91
N GLU A 513 -32.37 8.81 -14.50
CA GLU A 513 -32.90 9.61 -13.39
C GLU A 513 -32.24 9.30 -12.04
N ASN A 514 -31.73 8.08 -11.86
CA ASN A 514 -30.97 7.69 -10.67
C ASN A 514 -29.54 8.25 -10.71
N LEU A 515 -28.91 8.20 -11.87
CA LEU A 515 -27.56 8.79 -12.08
C LEU A 515 -27.59 10.32 -11.89
N GLU A 516 -28.68 10.98 -12.33
CA GLU A 516 -28.85 12.43 -12.20
C GLU A 516 -28.95 12.91 -10.75
N LYS A 517 -29.32 12.05 -9.81
CA LYS A 517 -29.37 12.38 -8.38
C LYS A 517 -28.01 12.50 -7.73
N ILE A 518 -26.98 11.82 -8.30
CA ILE A 518 -25.63 11.90 -7.77
C ILE A 518 -25.08 13.30 -8.08
N PRO A 519 -24.63 14.06 -7.07
CA PRO A 519 -24.09 15.40 -7.29
C PRO A 519 -22.78 15.34 -8.06
N VAL A 520 -22.64 16.17 -9.08
CA VAL A 520 -21.44 16.27 -9.92
C VAL A 520 -21.00 17.73 -9.97
N LEU A 521 -19.70 17.94 -9.95
CA LEU A 521 -19.10 19.25 -10.19
C LEU A 521 -19.22 19.63 -11.68
N SER A 522 -18.95 20.89 -11.99
CA SER A 522 -18.84 21.40 -13.36
C SER A 522 -17.37 21.60 -13.75
N ARG A 523 -17.08 21.72 -15.06
CA ARG A 523 -15.73 22.07 -15.53
C ARG A 523 -15.25 23.43 -15.01
N GLU A 524 -16.19 24.32 -14.66
CA GLU A 524 -15.92 25.66 -14.10
C GLU A 524 -15.42 25.59 -12.66
N ASP A 525 -15.72 24.50 -11.95
CA ASP A 525 -15.21 24.25 -10.58
C ASP A 525 -13.72 23.82 -10.59
N ILE A 526 -13.12 23.58 -11.78
CA ILE A 526 -11.73 23.13 -11.95
C ILE A 526 -10.81 24.31 -12.31
N SER A 527 -9.71 24.46 -11.58
CA SER A 527 -8.67 25.44 -11.91
C SER A 527 -8.01 25.14 -13.27
N LYS A 528 -7.77 26.17 -14.09
CA LYS A 528 -6.97 26.08 -15.32
C LYS A 528 -5.47 26.22 -15.05
N GLU A 529 -5.10 26.65 -13.85
CA GLU A 529 -3.71 26.82 -13.46
C GLU A 529 -3.05 25.46 -13.15
N ILE A 530 -1.75 25.41 -13.33
CA ILE A 530 -0.93 24.25 -12.97
C ILE A 530 -0.20 24.51 -11.65
N GLU A 531 0.08 23.45 -10.90
CA GLU A 531 0.99 23.55 -9.76
C GLU A 531 2.35 24.09 -10.22
N PRO A 532 2.93 25.11 -9.56
CA PRO A 532 4.21 25.70 -9.96
C PRO A 532 5.34 24.67 -10.06
N ILE A 533 6.23 24.86 -11.04
CA ILE A 533 7.48 24.12 -11.16
C ILE A 533 8.57 25.02 -10.59
N ILE A 534 9.23 24.58 -9.52
CA ILE A 534 10.17 25.37 -8.75
C ILE A 534 11.57 24.76 -8.93
N ASN A 535 12.31 25.26 -9.91
CA ASN A 535 13.68 24.87 -10.20
C ASN A 535 14.57 26.08 -10.37
N GLU A 536 15.67 26.16 -9.64
CA GLU A 536 16.75 27.13 -9.84
C GLU A 536 18.08 26.37 -10.01
N GLU A 537 18.69 26.48 -11.18
CA GLU A 537 20.02 25.91 -11.41
C GLU A 537 21.08 26.75 -10.70
N LYS A 538 21.87 26.08 -9.87
CA LYS A 538 23.02 26.67 -9.17
C LYS A 538 24.27 25.82 -9.40
N ARG A 539 25.40 26.42 -9.11
CA ARG A 539 26.65 25.68 -8.89
C ARG A 539 27.16 26.00 -7.49
N ILE A 540 27.30 24.97 -6.69
CA ILE A 540 27.79 25.04 -5.31
C ILE A 540 29.05 24.19 -5.26
N ALA A 541 30.18 24.76 -4.87
CA ALA A 541 31.52 24.14 -4.91
C ALA A 541 31.81 23.45 -6.27
N ASP A 542 31.40 24.06 -7.37
CA ASP A 542 31.49 23.56 -8.75
C ASP A 542 30.65 22.28 -9.05
N VAL A 543 29.77 21.87 -8.14
CA VAL A 543 28.80 20.80 -8.38
C VAL A 543 27.52 21.39 -8.96
N PRO A 544 26.90 20.78 -9.98
CA PRO A 544 25.55 21.15 -10.43
C PRO A 544 24.52 20.88 -9.33
N VAL A 545 23.70 21.89 -8.99
CA VAL A 545 22.63 21.80 -8.00
C VAL A 545 21.35 22.32 -8.61
N VAL A 546 20.27 21.55 -8.52
CA VAL A 546 18.91 22.04 -8.79
C VAL A 546 18.26 22.31 -7.44
N TYR A 547 18.02 23.59 -7.19
CA TYR A 547 17.44 24.07 -5.93
C TYR A 547 15.96 24.34 -6.09
N HIS A 548 15.19 23.89 -5.10
CA HIS A 548 13.74 24.07 -5.01
C HIS A 548 13.43 24.92 -3.78
N GLU A 549 13.19 26.23 -3.98
CA GLU A 549 12.86 27.14 -2.86
C GLU A 549 11.43 26.92 -2.40
N ILE A 550 11.27 26.10 -1.38
CA ILE A 550 9.98 25.71 -0.80
C ILE A 550 10.06 25.82 0.72
N GLU A 551 8.99 26.31 1.36
CA GLU A 551 8.88 26.30 2.82
C GLU A 551 8.75 24.87 3.34
N THR A 552 9.68 24.43 4.17
CA THR A 552 9.82 23.03 4.62
C THR A 552 9.80 22.87 6.14
N ASN A 553 9.36 23.90 6.89
CA ASN A 553 9.39 23.91 8.35
C ASN A 553 10.80 23.61 8.94
N GLY A 554 11.87 24.09 8.27
CA GLY A 554 13.25 23.94 8.73
C GLY A 554 13.90 22.59 8.40
N ILE A 555 13.28 21.74 7.57
CA ILE A 555 13.86 20.49 7.09
C ILE A 555 14.51 20.73 5.73
N GLY A 556 15.74 20.24 5.54
CA GLY A 556 16.41 20.16 4.25
C GLY A 556 16.31 18.75 3.67
N TYR A 557 15.87 18.64 2.42
CA TYR A 557 15.80 17.37 1.68
C TYR A 557 16.90 17.39 0.62
N VAL A 558 17.90 16.52 0.77
CA VAL A 558 19.07 16.42 -0.10
C VAL A 558 19.02 15.11 -0.86
N ASP A 559 19.22 15.18 -2.17
CA ASP A 559 19.37 14.03 -3.04
C ASP A 559 20.63 14.20 -3.88
N VAL A 560 21.58 13.27 -3.73
CA VAL A 560 22.85 13.25 -4.46
C VAL A 560 22.80 12.16 -5.51
N LEU A 561 22.94 12.55 -6.77
CA LEU A 561 22.77 11.68 -7.94
C LEU A 561 24.11 11.40 -8.61
N PHE A 562 24.30 10.17 -9.07
CA PHE A 562 25.43 9.69 -9.86
C PHE A 562 24.93 9.04 -11.14
N ASP A 563 25.42 9.47 -12.30
CA ASP A 563 25.04 8.94 -13.61
C ASP A 563 25.54 7.50 -13.81
N MET A 564 24.67 6.61 -14.27
CA MET A 564 24.93 5.20 -14.52
C MET A 564 25.17 4.88 -16.02
N SER A 565 25.14 5.86 -16.91
CA SER A 565 25.22 5.61 -18.36
C SER A 565 26.46 4.86 -18.81
N GLY A 566 27.55 4.90 -18.02
CA GLY A 566 28.77 4.15 -18.25
C GLY A 566 28.77 2.70 -17.71
N VAL A 567 27.71 2.22 -17.06
CA VAL A 567 27.63 0.85 -16.53
C VAL A 567 27.26 -0.13 -17.64
N GLU A 568 28.01 -1.21 -17.82
CA GLU A 568 27.71 -2.23 -18.82
C GLU A 568 26.46 -3.06 -18.44
N GLU A 569 25.73 -3.58 -19.44
CA GLU A 569 24.52 -4.39 -19.22
C GLU A 569 24.75 -5.55 -18.23
N ALA A 570 25.85 -6.27 -18.39
CA ALA A 570 26.21 -7.40 -17.51
C ALA A 570 26.45 -7.01 -16.04
N ASP A 571 26.74 -5.74 -15.76
CA ASP A 571 27.03 -5.23 -14.42
C ASP A 571 25.80 -4.62 -13.72
N LEU A 572 24.69 -4.39 -14.44
CA LEU A 572 23.48 -3.79 -13.87
C LEU A 572 22.90 -4.55 -12.67
N PRO A 573 22.81 -5.88 -12.66
CA PRO A 573 22.34 -6.60 -11.47
C PRO A 573 23.22 -6.34 -10.23
N TYR A 574 24.53 -6.16 -10.42
CA TYR A 574 25.45 -5.83 -9.33
C TYR A 574 25.25 -4.39 -8.81
N VAL A 575 24.74 -3.46 -9.63
CA VAL A 575 24.30 -2.14 -9.15
C VAL A 575 23.10 -2.28 -8.22
N GLY A 576 22.14 -3.15 -8.56
CA GLY A 576 21.01 -3.47 -7.68
C GLY A 576 21.45 -4.08 -6.35
N ILE A 577 22.45 -4.96 -6.38
CA ILE A 577 23.07 -5.52 -5.16
C ILE A 577 23.79 -4.41 -4.37
N LEU A 578 24.59 -3.56 -5.02
CA LEU A 578 25.28 -2.43 -4.38
C LEU A 578 24.28 -1.51 -3.67
N GLN A 579 23.20 -1.15 -4.34
CA GLN A 579 22.12 -0.34 -3.77
C GLN A 579 21.52 -0.96 -2.50
N GLY A 580 21.32 -2.28 -2.49
CA GLY A 580 20.79 -3.00 -1.33
C GLY A 580 21.80 -3.25 -0.20
N VAL A 581 23.11 -3.14 -0.46
CA VAL A 581 24.19 -3.36 0.52
C VAL A 581 24.57 -2.06 1.23
N LEU A 582 24.57 -0.93 0.52
CA LEU A 582 24.96 0.37 1.09
C LEU A 582 24.03 0.81 2.22
N GLY A 583 24.63 1.27 3.33
CA GLY A 583 23.91 1.68 4.54
C GLY A 583 23.56 0.54 5.51
N VAL A 584 23.70 -0.73 5.08
CA VAL A 584 23.39 -1.91 5.92
C VAL A 584 24.58 -2.91 6.04
N ILE A 585 25.77 -2.45 5.67
CA ILE A 585 27.06 -3.13 5.85
C ILE A 585 27.97 -2.29 6.73
N ASP A 586 28.96 -2.90 7.40
CA ASP A 586 29.98 -2.17 8.17
C ASP A 586 30.71 -1.16 7.28
N THR A 587 31.05 -0.01 7.87
CA THR A 587 31.98 0.94 7.26
C THR A 587 33.32 0.93 8.00
N GLU A 588 34.25 1.78 7.59
CA GLU A 588 35.53 1.91 8.30
C GLU A 588 35.35 2.35 9.75
N ASN A 589 34.41 3.27 10.01
CA ASN A 589 34.25 3.94 11.29
C ASN A 589 33.09 3.38 12.13
N TYR A 590 32.15 2.67 11.52
CA TYR A 590 30.93 2.21 12.20
C TYR A 590 30.62 0.74 11.86
N LYS A 591 30.12 0.00 12.85
CA LYS A 591 29.33 -1.20 12.59
C LYS A 591 27.99 -0.79 11.97
N TYR A 592 27.44 -1.65 11.10
CA TYR A 592 26.19 -1.29 10.37
C TYR A 592 25.02 -0.91 11.29
N GLY A 593 24.87 -1.57 12.45
CA GLY A 593 23.85 -1.21 13.44
C GLY A 593 24.14 0.15 14.11
N GLU A 594 25.42 0.44 14.40
CA GLU A 594 25.84 1.74 14.97
C GLU A 594 25.65 2.88 13.96
N LEU A 595 25.96 2.63 12.68
CA LEU A 595 25.74 3.57 11.58
C LEU A 595 24.26 3.94 11.45
N PHE A 596 23.40 2.93 11.45
CA PHE A 596 21.94 3.14 11.34
C PHE A 596 21.39 3.95 12.53
N ASN A 597 21.83 3.63 13.74
CA ASN A 597 21.46 4.39 14.93
C ASN A 597 21.98 5.82 14.89
N GLU A 598 23.26 6.03 14.48
CA GLU A 598 23.82 7.39 14.33
C GLU A 598 23.01 8.26 13.36
N ILE A 599 22.60 7.68 12.21
CA ILE A 599 21.73 8.36 11.25
C ILE A 599 20.42 8.77 11.92
N ASN A 600 19.73 7.83 12.57
CA ASN A 600 18.38 8.07 13.10
C ASN A 600 18.35 8.91 14.39
N VAL A 601 19.43 8.99 15.16
CA VAL A 601 19.55 9.95 16.29
C VAL A 601 19.53 11.40 15.81
N HIS A 602 20.02 11.67 14.60
CA HIS A 602 20.27 13.04 14.17
C HIS A 602 19.47 13.48 12.94
N THR A 603 18.88 12.57 12.20
CA THR A 603 18.28 12.84 10.89
C THR A 603 16.90 12.19 10.78
N GLY A 604 16.19 12.51 9.70
CA GLY A 604 14.95 11.83 9.30
C GLY A 604 15.19 10.57 8.46
N GLY A 605 16.46 10.11 8.36
CA GLY A 605 16.87 8.93 7.60
C GLY A 605 17.75 9.27 6.40
N ILE A 606 18.52 8.26 5.97
CA ILE A 606 19.29 8.26 4.72
C ILE A 606 19.03 6.93 4.01
N GLY A 607 18.80 6.99 2.70
CA GLY A 607 18.54 5.81 1.87
C GLY A 607 19.08 5.95 0.46
N THR A 608 19.15 4.84 -0.27
CA THR A 608 19.59 4.78 -1.66
C THR A 608 18.45 4.37 -2.58
N SER A 609 18.45 4.87 -3.81
CA SER A 609 17.51 4.48 -4.88
C SER A 609 18.18 4.46 -6.25
N LEU A 610 17.51 3.82 -7.22
CA LEU A 610 17.87 3.87 -8.65
C LEU A 610 16.71 4.52 -9.39
N GLU A 611 16.98 5.61 -10.09
CA GLU A 611 15.96 6.39 -10.80
C GLU A 611 16.23 6.44 -12.32
N LEU A 612 15.16 6.62 -13.08
CA LEU A 612 15.19 6.65 -14.54
C LEU A 612 14.50 7.91 -15.06
N TYR A 613 15.19 8.66 -15.89
CA TYR A 613 14.70 9.90 -16.48
C TYR A 613 14.77 9.80 -17.99
N THR A 614 13.67 10.11 -18.68
CA THR A 614 13.60 10.07 -20.14
C THR A 614 13.31 11.46 -20.68
N ASP A 615 14.18 11.99 -21.53
CA ASP A 615 13.94 13.23 -22.24
C ASP A 615 12.78 13.05 -23.22
N ILE A 616 11.62 13.67 -22.92
CA ILE A 616 10.40 13.53 -23.73
C ILE A 616 10.53 14.11 -25.15
N SER A 617 11.56 14.91 -25.43
CA SER A 617 11.85 15.41 -26.77
C SER A 617 12.58 14.40 -27.66
N LYS A 618 13.09 13.30 -27.07
CA LYS A 618 13.90 12.25 -27.69
C LYS A 618 13.33 10.84 -27.52
N VAL A 619 12.03 10.73 -27.37
CA VAL A 619 11.35 9.42 -27.18
C VAL A 619 11.65 8.42 -28.31
N PRO A 620 11.68 8.82 -29.62
CA PRO A 620 11.99 7.88 -30.69
C PRO A 620 13.37 7.23 -30.58
N GLU A 621 14.35 7.93 -30.00
CA GLU A 621 15.70 7.44 -29.79
C GLU A 621 15.81 6.44 -28.62
N LYS A 622 14.78 6.35 -27.78
CA LYS A 622 14.75 5.54 -26.54
C LYS A 622 15.92 5.84 -25.60
N GLU A 623 16.44 7.08 -25.66
CA GLU A 623 17.49 7.54 -24.75
C GLU A 623 16.89 7.86 -23.40
N PHE A 624 17.54 7.37 -22.36
CA PHE A 624 17.20 7.66 -20.97
C PHE A 624 18.46 7.85 -20.14
N LYS A 625 18.34 8.51 -19.01
CA LYS A 625 19.38 8.66 -18.00
C LYS A 625 19.00 7.82 -16.78
N ALA A 626 19.86 6.90 -16.41
CA ALA A 626 19.74 6.17 -15.14
C ALA A 626 20.70 6.77 -14.12
N THR A 627 20.24 6.90 -12.89
CA THR A 627 21.05 7.44 -11.78
C THR A 627 21.01 6.52 -10.57
N PHE A 628 22.16 6.43 -9.89
CA PHE A 628 22.24 5.95 -8.52
C PHE A 628 22.08 7.16 -7.59
N GLU A 629 21.17 7.12 -6.65
CA GLU A 629 20.85 8.24 -5.77
C GLU A 629 21.01 7.88 -4.30
N ILE A 630 21.54 8.82 -3.51
CA ILE A 630 21.52 8.76 -2.05
C ILE A 630 20.77 9.98 -1.53
N LYS A 631 19.68 9.70 -0.80
CA LYS A 631 18.71 10.68 -0.30
C LYS A 631 18.81 10.80 1.21
N GLY A 632 18.74 12.01 1.73
CA GLY A 632 18.71 12.25 3.17
C GLY A 632 17.93 13.49 3.55
N LYS A 633 17.35 13.50 4.74
CA LYS A 633 16.60 14.63 5.27
C LYS A 633 16.92 14.89 6.74
N ALA A 634 17.01 16.15 7.12
CA ALA A 634 17.19 16.57 8.50
C ALA A 634 16.80 18.03 8.69
N LEU A 635 16.66 18.46 9.94
CA LEU A 635 16.63 19.88 10.27
C LEU A 635 17.92 20.58 9.78
N TYR A 636 17.85 21.84 9.35
CA TYR A 636 18.98 22.56 8.75
C TYR A 636 20.26 22.48 9.56
N GLN A 637 20.19 22.62 10.90
CA GLN A 637 21.34 22.52 11.78
C GLN A 637 21.94 21.09 11.87
N LYS A 638 21.26 20.08 11.35
CA LYS A 638 21.69 18.68 11.33
C LYS A 638 22.14 18.20 9.94
N LEU A 639 22.01 19.01 8.91
CA LEU A 639 22.50 18.68 7.56
C LEU A 639 23.98 18.28 7.53
N PRO A 640 24.90 18.87 8.34
CA PRO A 640 26.28 18.38 8.40
C PRO A 640 26.42 16.89 8.74
N VAL A 641 25.49 16.34 9.53
CA VAL A 641 25.46 14.90 9.82
C VAL A 641 25.02 14.10 8.60
N VAL A 642 24.01 14.59 7.86
CA VAL A 642 23.54 13.95 6.62
C VAL A 642 24.70 13.79 5.63
N PHE A 643 25.42 14.88 5.32
CA PHE A 643 26.53 14.85 4.37
C PHE A 643 27.68 13.94 4.84
N ARG A 644 28.04 13.98 6.13
CA ARG A 644 29.03 13.09 6.71
C ARG A 644 28.65 11.61 6.62
N MET A 645 27.36 11.28 6.85
CA MET A 645 26.91 9.88 6.74
C MET A 645 26.78 9.43 5.30
N MET A 646 26.43 10.32 4.36
CA MET A 646 26.47 10.01 2.92
C MET A 646 27.90 9.72 2.47
N GLU A 647 28.88 10.53 2.87
CA GLU A 647 30.31 10.26 2.64
C GLU A 647 30.69 8.86 3.16
N GLU A 648 30.38 8.57 4.41
CA GLU A 648 30.70 7.31 5.06
C GLU A 648 30.13 6.09 4.33
N ILE A 649 28.86 6.19 3.89
CA ILE A 649 28.18 5.12 3.16
C ILE A 649 28.79 4.91 1.77
N LEU A 650 29.02 5.98 1.02
CA LEU A 650 29.46 5.90 -0.38
C LEU A 650 30.93 5.47 -0.53
N THR A 651 31.81 5.94 0.37
CA THR A 651 33.26 5.82 0.16
C THR A 651 33.97 4.90 1.15
N ARG A 652 33.33 4.52 2.27
CA ARG A 652 33.97 3.75 3.36
C ARG A 652 33.27 2.44 3.70
N SER A 653 32.28 2.02 2.91
CA SER A 653 31.59 0.74 3.11
C SER A 653 32.52 -0.44 2.86
N LYS A 654 32.51 -1.44 3.75
CA LYS A 654 33.36 -2.64 3.67
C LYS A 654 32.77 -3.67 2.72
N LEU A 655 32.81 -3.37 1.43
CA LEU A 655 32.27 -4.24 0.36
C LEU A 655 32.99 -5.60 0.21
N GLY A 656 33.98 -5.89 1.04
CA GLY A 656 34.65 -7.19 1.12
C GLY A 656 34.09 -8.14 2.20
N ASP A 657 33.10 -7.74 2.98
CA ASP A 657 32.47 -8.59 4.00
C ASP A 657 31.47 -9.58 3.36
N THR A 658 32.03 -10.69 2.86
CA THR A 658 31.25 -11.71 2.14
C THR A 658 30.18 -12.38 2.99
N LYS A 659 30.43 -12.56 4.32
CA LYS A 659 29.42 -13.10 5.24
C LYS A 659 28.19 -12.20 5.27
N ARG A 660 28.41 -10.92 5.49
CA ARG A 660 27.29 -9.94 5.56
C ARG A 660 26.57 -9.77 4.22
N ILE A 661 27.31 -9.75 3.12
CA ILE A 661 26.70 -9.68 1.78
C ILE A 661 25.80 -10.89 1.53
N ARG A 662 26.22 -12.11 1.90
CA ARG A 662 25.38 -13.30 1.76
C ARG A 662 24.08 -13.21 2.54
N GLU A 663 24.12 -12.71 3.78
CA GLU A 663 22.93 -12.46 4.59
C GLU A 663 21.97 -11.46 3.92
N ILE A 664 22.51 -10.37 3.36
CA ILE A 664 21.74 -9.35 2.64
C ILE A 664 21.09 -9.93 1.38
N LEU A 665 21.81 -10.74 0.59
CA LEU A 665 21.27 -11.39 -0.61
C LEU A 665 20.11 -12.33 -0.28
N ALA A 666 20.25 -13.16 0.77
CA ALA A 666 19.18 -14.06 1.21
C ALA A 666 17.93 -13.29 1.63
N MET A 667 18.09 -12.18 2.38
CA MET A 667 17.01 -11.29 2.78
C MET A 667 16.35 -10.61 1.55
N GLN A 668 17.13 -10.09 0.59
CA GLN A 668 16.63 -9.48 -0.62
C GLN A 668 15.80 -10.46 -1.46
N LYS A 669 16.32 -11.69 -1.65
CA LYS A 669 15.62 -12.76 -2.37
C LYS A 669 14.23 -13.05 -1.73
N SER A 670 14.20 -13.23 -0.40
CA SER A 670 12.95 -13.45 0.34
C SER A 670 11.93 -12.31 0.13
N ARG A 671 12.41 -11.05 0.20
CA ARG A 671 11.54 -9.86 0.02
C ARG A 671 11.04 -9.69 -1.41
N LEU A 672 11.84 -10.04 -2.41
CA LEU A 672 11.42 -10.02 -3.81
C LEU A 672 10.31 -11.03 -4.06
N LEU A 673 10.41 -12.26 -3.56
CA LEU A 673 9.36 -13.27 -3.65
C LEU A 673 8.05 -12.79 -3.02
N MET A 674 8.11 -12.21 -1.81
CA MET A 674 6.95 -11.61 -1.16
C MET A 674 6.31 -10.51 -2.03
N LYS A 675 7.13 -9.62 -2.62
CA LYS A 675 6.66 -8.58 -3.55
C LYS A 675 5.97 -9.16 -4.77
N PHE A 676 6.50 -10.24 -5.37
CA PHE A 676 5.91 -10.87 -6.54
C PHE A 676 4.54 -11.49 -6.24
N GLN A 677 4.34 -11.98 -5.03
CA GLN A 677 3.05 -12.52 -4.59
C GLN A 677 2.05 -11.43 -4.19
N SER A 678 2.48 -10.41 -3.43
CA SER A 678 1.59 -9.34 -2.95
C SER A 678 1.27 -8.27 -3.99
N SER A 679 2.24 -7.95 -4.86
CA SER A 679 2.19 -6.91 -5.89
C SER A 679 2.49 -7.45 -7.29
N GLY A 680 2.03 -8.67 -7.59
CA GLY A 680 2.29 -9.37 -8.85
C GLY A 680 1.86 -8.58 -10.10
N HIS A 681 0.83 -7.74 -9.99
CA HIS A 681 0.39 -6.88 -11.10
C HIS A 681 1.48 -5.89 -11.56
N THR A 682 2.17 -5.21 -10.64
CA THR A 682 3.26 -4.29 -10.98
C THR A 682 4.49 -5.03 -11.51
N THR A 683 4.77 -6.20 -10.95
CA THR A 683 5.85 -7.09 -11.38
C THR A 683 5.61 -7.60 -12.79
N ALA A 684 4.39 -8.08 -13.10
CA ALA A 684 4.00 -8.57 -14.42
C ALA A 684 4.07 -7.45 -15.50
N VAL A 685 3.61 -6.25 -15.17
CA VAL A 685 3.71 -5.08 -16.07
C VAL A 685 5.16 -4.72 -16.34
N LEU A 686 6.00 -4.60 -15.31
CA LEU A 686 7.43 -4.29 -15.48
C LEU A 686 8.13 -5.36 -16.33
N ARG A 687 7.88 -6.65 -16.03
CA ARG A 687 8.46 -7.76 -16.76
C ARG A 687 8.07 -7.74 -18.23
N ALA A 688 6.78 -7.57 -18.53
CA ALA A 688 6.31 -7.49 -19.91
C ALA A 688 6.86 -6.25 -20.65
N MET A 689 6.96 -5.08 -19.99
CA MET A 689 7.58 -3.89 -20.58
C MET A 689 9.08 -4.10 -20.90
N SER A 690 9.79 -4.86 -20.07
CA SER A 690 11.23 -5.12 -20.24
C SER A 690 11.56 -5.86 -21.55
N TYR A 691 10.58 -6.49 -22.19
CA TYR A 691 10.79 -7.20 -23.48
C TYR A 691 11.10 -6.27 -24.66
N ALA A 692 10.75 -4.99 -24.59
CA ALA A 692 10.94 -4.03 -25.69
C ALA A 692 11.40 -2.62 -25.24
N SER A 693 11.32 -2.29 -23.95
CA SER A 693 11.74 -1.00 -23.40
C SER A 693 13.09 -1.12 -22.68
N PRO A 694 14.15 -0.45 -23.17
CA PRO A 694 15.45 -0.49 -22.51
C PRO A 694 15.44 0.05 -21.08
N SER A 695 14.68 1.10 -20.77
CA SER A 695 14.53 1.62 -19.41
C SER A 695 13.86 0.60 -18.46
N SER A 696 12.79 -0.06 -18.93
CA SER A 696 12.13 -1.12 -18.18
C SER A 696 13.01 -2.36 -18.03
N LYS A 697 13.83 -2.67 -19.04
CA LYS A 697 14.84 -3.74 -18.98
C LYS A 697 15.85 -3.47 -17.87
N LEU A 698 16.42 -2.26 -17.79
CA LEU A 698 17.32 -1.87 -16.71
C LEU A 698 16.65 -2.05 -15.33
N LYS A 699 15.40 -1.59 -15.20
CA LYS A 699 14.66 -1.71 -13.94
C LYS A 699 14.39 -3.17 -13.55
N ASP A 700 14.08 -4.04 -14.52
CA ASP A 700 13.92 -5.48 -14.29
C ASP A 700 15.23 -6.15 -13.85
N MET A 701 16.37 -5.76 -14.48
CA MET A 701 17.71 -6.24 -14.13
C MET A 701 18.21 -5.76 -12.77
N THR A 702 17.66 -4.68 -12.21
CA THR A 702 18.13 -4.10 -10.94
C THR A 702 17.15 -4.31 -9.76
N SER A 703 15.87 -4.64 -10.02
CA SER A 703 14.85 -4.74 -8.96
C SER A 703 13.63 -5.61 -9.31
N GLY A 704 13.65 -6.28 -10.49
CA GLY A 704 12.55 -7.13 -10.96
C GLY A 704 12.89 -8.63 -10.97
N ILE A 705 12.28 -9.38 -11.87
CA ILE A 705 12.43 -10.84 -11.97
C ILE A 705 13.85 -11.22 -12.39
N GLU A 706 14.43 -10.52 -13.37
CA GLU A 706 15.81 -10.83 -13.82
C GLU A 706 16.83 -10.55 -12.70
N PHE A 707 16.58 -9.55 -11.88
CA PHE A 707 17.38 -9.30 -10.69
C PHE A 707 17.25 -10.43 -9.66
N TYR A 708 16.04 -10.92 -9.42
CA TYR A 708 15.79 -12.07 -8.57
C TYR A 708 16.54 -13.32 -9.05
N ASP A 709 16.47 -13.64 -10.35
CA ASP A 709 17.17 -14.78 -10.94
C ASP A 709 18.69 -14.68 -10.70
N LYS A 710 19.26 -13.48 -10.86
CA LYS A 710 20.68 -13.25 -10.61
C LYS A 710 21.07 -13.42 -9.15
N ILE A 711 20.27 -12.89 -8.22
CA ILE A 711 20.50 -13.06 -6.77
C ILE A 711 20.37 -14.52 -6.38
N ALA A 712 19.35 -15.22 -6.87
CA ALA A 712 19.14 -16.64 -6.58
C ALA A 712 20.34 -17.48 -7.06
N TYR A 713 20.83 -17.22 -8.27
CA TYR A 713 22.01 -17.89 -8.80
C TYR A 713 23.27 -17.62 -7.94
N ILE A 714 23.53 -16.36 -7.56
CA ILE A 714 24.68 -16.01 -6.73
C ILE A 714 24.57 -16.64 -5.33
N GLU A 715 23.38 -16.69 -4.73
CA GLU A 715 23.18 -17.31 -3.41
C GLU A 715 23.45 -18.81 -3.44
N GLU A 716 22.95 -19.50 -4.46
CA GLU A 716 23.15 -20.95 -4.65
C GLU A 716 24.62 -21.31 -4.88
N HIS A 717 25.35 -20.49 -5.66
CA HIS A 717 26.73 -20.69 -6.02
C HIS A 717 27.72 -19.76 -5.25
N PHE A 718 27.35 -19.36 -4.03
CA PHE A 718 27.99 -18.24 -3.34
C PHE A 718 29.50 -18.42 -3.18
N GLU A 719 29.96 -19.62 -2.84
CA GLU A 719 31.40 -19.89 -2.64
C GLU A 719 32.22 -19.74 -3.93
N GLU A 720 31.62 -19.92 -5.10
CA GLU A 720 32.24 -19.74 -6.42
C GLU A 720 32.18 -18.29 -6.89
N GLU A 721 31.07 -17.59 -6.58
CA GLU A 721 30.77 -16.25 -7.07
C GLU A 721 31.24 -15.10 -6.16
N LYS A 722 31.52 -15.36 -4.87
CA LYS A 722 31.78 -14.32 -3.87
C LYS A 722 32.94 -13.38 -4.22
N ASP A 723 34.03 -13.89 -4.80
CA ASP A 723 35.20 -13.06 -5.14
C ASP A 723 34.91 -12.15 -6.34
N VAL A 724 34.17 -12.66 -7.33
CA VAL A 724 33.67 -11.87 -8.48
C VAL A 724 32.69 -10.80 -8.01
N LEU A 725 31.77 -11.17 -7.11
CA LEU A 725 30.80 -10.26 -6.53
C LEU A 725 31.48 -9.08 -5.82
N VAL A 726 32.44 -9.36 -4.92
CA VAL A 726 33.20 -8.32 -4.20
C VAL A 726 33.91 -7.40 -5.18
N GLN A 727 34.63 -7.98 -6.18
CA GLN A 727 35.33 -7.20 -7.19
C GLN A 727 34.38 -6.28 -7.98
N LYS A 728 33.20 -6.79 -8.38
CA LYS A 728 32.20 -6.02 -9.10
C LYS A 728 31.63 -4.87 -8.24
N LEU A 729 31.27 -5.12 -6.97
CA LEU A 729 30.77 -4.09 -6.07
C LEU A 729 31.80 -2.97 -5.83
N GLN A 730 33.05 -3.32 -5.60
CA GLN A 730 34.14 -2.34 -5.42
C GLN A 730 34.37 -1.53 -6.69
N MET A 731 34.47 -2.19 -7.84
CA MET A 731 34.65 -1.54 -9.15
C MET A 731 33.51 -0.55 -9.43
N LEU A 732 32.24 -0.96 -9.17
CA LEU A 732 31.07 -0.11 -9.38
C LEU A 732 31.04 1.09 -8.42
N ALA A 733 31.39 0.92 -7.15
CA ALA A 733 31.47 2.03 -6.21
C ALA A 733 32.48 3.10 -6.68
N HIS A 734 33.68 2.68 -7.12
CA HIS A 734 34.69 3.60 -7.67
C HIS A 734 34.26 4.23 -9.00
N LYS A 735 33.53 3.49 -9.85
CA LYS A 735 33.05 3.99 -11.12
C LYS A 735 31.92 5.02 -10.97
N LEU A 736 31.03 4.82 -10.02
CA LEU A 736 29.82 5.66 -9.84
C LEU A 736 30.13 6.88 -8.96
N PHE A 737 30.71 6.69 -7.77
CA PHE A 737 30.77 7.73 -6.73
C PHE A 737 31.98 8.65 -6.90
N ARG A 738 32.00 9.37 -8.02
CA ARG A 738 33.06 10.31 -8.38
C ARG A 738 32.56 11.76 -8.32
N ALA A 739 33.47 12.67 -8.01
CA ALA A 739 33.20 14.10 -7.93
C ALA A 739 32.70 14.71 -9.27
N ASP A 740 33.24 14.23 -10.42
CA ASP A 740 32.84 14.69 -11.74
C ASP A 740 31.53 14.10 -12.25
N ASN A 741 31.02 13.05 -11.55
CA ASN A 741 29.76 12.38 -11.85
C ASN A 741 28.59 12.82 -10.96
N MET A 742 28.81 13.79 -10.06
CA MET A 742 27.87 14.17 -9.01
C MET A 742 26.95 15.33 -9.44
N MET A 743 25.67 15.22 -9.14
CA MET A 743 24.66 16.26 -9.22
C MET A 743 23.83 16.25 -7.94
N ILE A 744 23.25 17.38 -7.53
CA ILE A 744 22.45 17.46 -6.31
C ILE A 744 21.06 18.06 -6.63
N SER A 745 20.00 17.45 -6.10
CA SER A 745 18.67 18.05 -5.95
C SER A 745 18.50 18.48 -4.48
N TYR A 746 18.07 19.72 -4.23
CA TYR A 746 17.94 20.24 -2.88
C TYR A 746 16.65 21.03 -2.69
N THR A 747 15.79 20.56 -1.78
CA THR A 747 14.53 21.22 -1.41
C THR A 747 14.63 21.81 -0.01
N ALA A 748 14.49 23.11 0.11
CA ALA A 748 14.54 23.84 1.36
C ALA A 748 14.03 25.28 1.20
N ALA A 749 13.64 25.94 2.30
CA ALA A 749 13.50 27.39 2.32
C ALA A 749 14.89 28.08 2.17
N LYS A 750 14.89 29.37 1.91
CA LYS A 750 16.11 30.15 1.63
C LYS A 750 17.17 30.03 2.72
N GLU A 751 16.77 29.96 3.97
CA GLU A 751 17.65 29.81 5.14
C GLU A 751 18.41 28.47 5.10
N GLY A 752 17.85 27.44 4.46
CA GLY A 752 18.47 26.12 4.28
C GLY A 752 19.70 26.11 3.37
N LEU A 753 19.97 27.19 2.62
CA LEU A 753 21.20 27.36 1.83
C LEU A 753 22.41 27.74 2.67
N ASN A 754 22.23 28.19 3.93
CA ASN A 754 23.33 28.61 4.79
C ASN A 754 24.27 27.42 5.08
N GLY A 755 25.54 27.56 4.73
CA GLY A 755 26.57 26.53 4.95
C GLY A 755 26.62 25.42 3.89
N MET A 756 25.76 25.43 2.88
CA MET A 756 25.75 24.37 1.83
C MET A 756 27.05 24.32 1.02
N GLU A 757 27.71 25.45 0.81
CA GLU A 757 29.00 25.51 0.10
C GLU A 757 30.04 24.58 0.74
N GLU A 758 30.20 24.67 2.07
CA GLU A 758 31.16 23.86 2.82
C GLU A 758 30.78 22.37 2.82
N LEU A 759 29.47 22.06 2.92
CA LEU A 759 28.98 20.69 2.95
C LEU A 759 29.19 19.98 1.61
N VAL A 760 28.85 20.66 0.51
CA VAL A 760 29.02 20.12 -0.85
C VAL A 760 30.49 19.97 -1.20
N GLU A 761 31.34 20.99 -0.83
CA GLU A 761 32.79 20.90 -1.04
C GLU A 761 33.40 19.72 -0.27
N GLY A 762 32.96 19.49 0.99
CA GLY A 762 33.40 18.38 1.81
C GLY A 762 33.08 17.02 1.18
N LEU A 763 31.83 16.85 0.77
CA LEU A 763 31.40 15.61 0.09
C LEU A 763 32.16 15.40 -1.22
N LYS A 764 32.27 16.44 -2.05
CA LYS A 764 33.00 16.36 -3.33
C LYS A 764 34.46 15.91 -3.15
N LYS A 765 35.17 16.42 -2.14
CA LYS A 765 36.56 16.03 -1.85
C LYS A 765 36.71 14.59 -1.37
N ALA A 766 35.66 14.00 -0.84
CA ALA A 766 35.68 12.62 -0.35
C ALA A 766 35.39 11.58 -1.45
N MET A 767 34.84 12.01 -2.59
CA MET A 767 34.49 11.11 -3.71
C MET A 767 35.77 10.55 -4.39
N PHE A 768 35.59 9.42 -5.08
CA PHE A 768 36.69 8.76 -5.83
C PHE A 768 37.14 9.61 -7.04
N GLU A 769 38.41 9.47 -7.42
CA GLU A 769 39.05 10.19 -8.54
C GLU A 769 39.51 9.22 -9.64
N ASP A 770 39.06 7.96 -9.65
CA ASP A 770 39.49 6.97 -10.62
C ASP A 770 39.09 7.37 -12.04
N PRO A 771 40.01 7.25 -13.02
CA PRO A 771 39.69 7.49 -14.41
C PRO A 771 38.73 6.41 -14.91
N VAL A 772 37.65 6.81 -15.60
CA VAL A 772 36.65 5.92 -16.17
C VAL A 772 36.60 6.07 -17.68
N GLU A 773 36.57 4.95 -18.40
CA GLU A 773 36.33 4.96 -19.84
C GLU A 773 34.88 5.38 -20.11
N ASP A 774 34.69 6.27 -21.08
CA ASP A 774 33.37 6.70 -21.54
C ASP A 774 32.74 5.58 -22.39
N THR A 775 32.07 4.64 -21.69
CA THR A 775 31.34 3.54 -22.31
C THR A 775 29.84 3.84 -22.23
N ARG A 776 29.12 3.58 -23.31
CA ARG A 776 27.63 3.64 -23.30
C ARG A 776 27.07 2.26 -23.13
N CYS A 777 26.16 2.09 -22.19
CA CYS A 777 25.39 0.88 -22.04
C CYS A 777 24.42 0.70 -23.21
N VAL A 778 24.46 -0.46 -23.84
CA VAL A 778 23.48 -0.87 -24.86
C VAL A 778 22.71 -2.05 -24.30
N LEU A 779 21.42 -1.87 -24.10
CA LEU A 779 20.54 -2.89 -23.52
C LEU A 779 19.87 -3.73 -24.61
N HIS A 780 19.92 -5.04 -24.44
CA HIS A 780 19.31 -6.00 -25.36
C HIS A 780 17.94 -6.45 -24.84
N CYS A 781 16.90 -6.00 -25.53
CA CYS A 781 15.53 -6.42 -25.25
C CYS A 781 15.15 -7.63 -26.11
N GLU A 782 14.43 -8.59 -25.50
CA GLU A 782 13.96 -9.81 -26.18
C GLU A 782 12.51 -10.08 -25.80
N MET A 783 11.70 -10.41 -26.81
CA MET A 783 10.30 -10.78 -26.64
C MET A 783 10.19 -12.17 -26.01
N LYS A 784 9.72 -12.26 -24.75
CA LYS A 784 9.68 -13.53 -24.02
C LYS A 784 8.27 -14.08 -23.79
N ASN A 785 7.29 -13.25 -23.50
CA ASN A 785 5.91 -13.67 -23.15
C ASN A 785 5.89 -14.83 -22.15
N GLU A 786 5.86 -14.51 -20.85
CA GLU A 786 6.14 -15.46 -19.77
C GLU A 786 4.95 -15.68 -18.85
N GLY A 787 4.80 -16.92 -18.36
CA GLY A 787 3.92 -17.30 -17.27
C GLY A 787 4.71 -17.74 -16.05
N PHE A 788 4.47 -17.11 -14.87
CA PHE A 788 5.13 -17.44 -13.61
C PHE A 788 4.13 -18.09 -12.66
N LYS A 789 4.32 -19.39 -12.40
CA LYS A 789 3.44 -20.21 -11.56
C LYS A 789 3.71 -19.95 -10.08
N THR A 790 2.62 -19.88 -9.32
CA THR A 790 2.60 -19.81 -7.87
C THR A 790 1.50 -20.70 -7.31
N ALA A 791 1.48 -20.93 -6.00
CA ALA A 791 0.38 -21.63 -5.33
C ALA A 791 -0.90 -20.78 -5.18
N SER A 792 -0.92 -19.55 -5.71
CA SER A 792 -2.09 -18.66 -5.66
C SER A 792 -3.29 -19.25 -6.41
N LYS A 793 -4.50 -18.93 -5.92
CA LYS A 793 -5.77 -19.25 -6.60
C LYS A 793 -6.23 -18.16 -7.57
N VAL A 794 -5.48 -17.08 -7.68
CA VAL A 794 -5.78 -15.92 -8.53
C VAL A 794 -4.55 -15.52 -9.34
N GLN A 795 -4.77 -14.74 -10.39
CA GLN A 795 -3.74 -14.26 -11.31
C GLN A 795 -3.59 -12.75 -11.27
N TYR A 796 -2.44 -12.31 -11.79
CA TYR A 796 -2.14 -10.96 -12.25
C TYR A 796 -1.86 -11.04 -13.75
N VAL A 797 -2.78 -10.56 -14.57
CA VAL A 797 -2.73 -10.72 -16.03
C VAL A 797 -2.35 -9.40 -16.65
N ALA A 798 -1.13 -9.28 -17.19
CA ALA A 798 -0.62 -8.06 -17.81
C ALA A 798 -0.53 -8.18 -19.33
N ARG A 799 -1.04 -7.16 -20.03
CA ARG A 799 -0.88 -6.91 -21.47
C ARG A 799 -0.28 -5.53 -21.66
N VAL A 800 0.86 -5.43 -22.31
CA VAL A 800 1.57 -4.15 -22.49
C VAL A 800 2.05 -3.95 -23.92
N GLY A 801 2.41 -2.70 -24.28
CA GLY A 801 3.04 -2.37 -25.54
C GLY A 801 3.44 -0.91 -25.62
N ASN A 802 4.33 -0.55 -26.56
CA ASN A 802 4.66 0.82 -26.83
C ASN A 802 3.85 1.30 -28.06
N PHE A 803 2.95 2.25 -27.83
CA PHE A 803 2.07 2.76 -28.90
C PHE A 803 2.79 3.73 -29.86
N ILE A 804 3.84 4.43 -29.39
CA ILE A 804 4.64 5.32 -30.25
C ILE A 804 5.44 4.49 -31.26
N ASP A 805 6.03 3.37 -30.85
CA ASP A 805 6.72 2.44 -31.75
C ASP A 805 5.78 1.87 -32.84
N ASN A 806 4.49 1.86 -32.58
CA ASN A 806 3.46 1.37 -33.48
C ASN A 806 2.68 2.48 -34.19
N GLY A 807 3.20 3.75 -34.18
CA GLY A 807 2.74 4.86 -34.99
C GLY A 807 1.62 5.72 -34.39
N ALA A 808 1.39 5.64 -33.08
CA ALA A 808 0.45 6.52 -32.37
C ALA A 808 1.20 7.56 -31.52
N ASP A 809 0.56 8.68 -31.24
CA ASP A 809 1.12 9.80 -30.47
C ASP A 809 0.52 9.90 -29.07
N TYR A 810 1.30 10.45 -28.13
CA TYR A 810 0.79 10.80 -26.79
C TYR A 810 -0.06 12.08 -26.83
N THR A 811 -1.18 12.06 -26.08
CA THR A 811 -2.05 13.22 -25.85
C THR A 811 -2.55 13.20 -24.40
N GLY A 812 -2.84 14.40 -23.84
CA GLY A 812 -3.45 14.52 -22.50
C GLY A 812 -4.77 13.76 -22.35
N ALA A 813 -5.51 13.56 -23.44
CA ALA A 813 -6.76 12.75 -23.44
C ALA A 813 -6.54 11.28 -22.99
N LEU A 814 -5.33 10.74 -23.07
CA LEU A 814 -4.99 9.40 -22.56
C LEU A 814 -5.15 9.30 -21.03
N GLN A 815 -5.06 10.40 -20.30
CA GLN A 815 -5.32 10.42 -18.87
C GLN A 815 -6.83 10.23 -18.58
N ILE A 816 -7.70 10.75 -19.48
CA ILE A 816 -9.16 10.52 -19.41
C ILE A 816 -9.46 9.05 -19.71
N LEU A 817 -8.79 8.49 -20.72
CA LEU A 817 -8.96 7.08 -21.08
C LEU A 817 -8.66 6.15 -19.90
N LYS A 818 -7.64 6.47 -19.10
CA LYS A 818 -7.34 5.72 -17.88
C LYS A 818 -8.56 5.66 -16.93
N VAL A 819 -9.25 6.78 -16.73
CA VAL A 819 -10.45 6.83 -15.86
C VAL A 819 -11.60 6.03 -16.48
N ILE A 820 -11.87 6.25 -17.78
CA ILE A 820 -12.94 5.51 -18.49
C ILE A 820 -12.72 4.00 -18.41
N LEU A 821 -11.53 3.53 -18.72
CA LEU A 821 -11.25 2.08 -18.71
C LEU A 821 -11.33 1.50 -17.30
N SER A 822 -10.70 2.15 -16.32
CA SER A 822 -10.61 1.62 -14.95
C SER A 822 -11.95 1.60 -14.20
N TYR A 823 -12.92 2.46 -14.58
CA TYR A 823 -14.19 2.61 -13.85
C TYR A 823 -15.44 2.31 -14.67
N ASP A 824 -15.31 2.00 -15.98
CA ASP A 824 -16.43 1.54 -16.80
C ASP A 824 -16.11 0.20 -17.46
N TYR A 825 -15.34 0.18 -18.56
CA TYR A 825 -15.19 -1.02 -19.37
C TYR A 825 -14.50 -2.18 -18.62
N LEU A 826 -13.33 -1.93 -18.04
CA LEU A 826 -12.60 -2.98 -17.31
C LEU A 826 -13.29 -3.32 -16.00
N TRP A 827 -13.80 -2.30 -15.28
CA TRP A 827 -14.57 -2.52 -14.05
C TRP A 827 -15.74 -3.47 -14.25
N GLN A 828 -16.58 -3.20 -15.25
CA GLN A 828 -17.75 -4.02 -15.53
C GLN A 828 -17.41 -5.45 -15.99
N ASN A 829 -16.38 -5.61 -16.83
CA ASN A 829 -16.10 -6.91 -17.45
C ASN A 829 -15.12 -7.76 -16.63
N ILE A 830 -14.14 -7.16 -15.95
CA ILE A 830 -13.11 -7.88 -15.17
C ILE A 830 -13.50 -8.00 -13.70
N ARG A 831 -13.99 -6.90 -13.05
CA ARG A 831 -14.38 -6.95 -11.64
C ARG A 831 -15.82 -7.44 -11.46
N VAL A 832 -16.83 -6.72 -11.93
CA VAL A 832 -18.23 -7.02 -11.63
C VAL A 832 -18.66 -8.37 -12.22
N LYS A 833 -18.41 -8.62 -13.50
CA LYS A 833 -18.76 -9.89 -14.17
C LYS A 833 -17.69 -10.98 -14.01
N GLY A 834 -16.42 -10.57 -13.94
CA GLY A 834 -15.28 -11.49 -13.87
C GLY A 834 -14.94 -11.91 -12.46
N GLY A 835 -15.30 -11.13 -11.45
CA GLY A 835 -15.00 -11.41 -10.05
C GLY A 835 -13.56 -11.10 -9.62
N ALA A 836 -12.79 -10.36 -10.41
CA ALA A 836 -11.49 -9.86 -9.99
C ALA A 836 -11.62 -8.75 -8.94
N TYR A 837 -10.61 -8.59 -8.09
CA TYR A 837 -10.62 -7.50 -7.11
C TYR A 837 -10.40 -6.13 -7.77
N GLY A 838 -9.53 -6.04 -8.80
CA GLY A 838 -9.28 -4.79 -9.48
C GLY A 838 -8.74 -4.95 -10.90
N CYS A 839 -8.71 -3.83 -11.61
CA CYS A 839 -8.14 -3.71 -12.95
C CYS A 839 -7.57 -2.31 -13.13
N MET A 840 -6.48 -2.20 -13.86
CA MET A 840 -5.76 -0.94 -14.04
C MET A 840 -5.29 -0.78 -15.49
N SER A 841 -5.16 0.46 -15.93
CA SER A 841 -4.53 0.83 -17.18
C SER A 841 -3.65 2.06 -16.99
N GLY A 842 -2.66 2.25 -17.87
CA GLY A 842 -1.81 3.41 -17.82
C GLY A 842 -1.16 3.69 -19.18
N PHE A 843 -0.87 4.98 -19.44
CA PHE A 843 -0.25 5.46 -20.67
C PHE A 843 0.77 6.52 -20.33
N SER A 844 2.03 6.32 -20.74
CA SER A 844 3.13 7.25 -20.47
C SER A 844 3.44 8.14 -21.67
N ARG A 845 4.11 9.29 -21.41
CA ARG A 845 4.63 10.18 -22.47
C ARG A 845 5.71 9.50 -23.33
N THR A 846 6.30 8.43 -22.84
CA THR A 846 7.33 7.61 -23.52
C THR A 846 6.73 6.50 -24.37
N GLY A 847 5.39 6.42 -24.43
CA GLY A 847 4.66 5.51 -25.32
C GLY A 847 4.28 4.18 -24.70
N GLU A 848 4.72 3.87 -23.47
CA GLU A 848 4.29 2.64 -22.80
C GLU A 848 2.81 2.73 -22.45
N GLY A 849 2.05 1.73 -22.88
CA GLY A 849 0.66 1.50 -22.50
C GLY A 849 0.50 0.12 -21.87
N TYR A 850 -0.34 -0.02 -20.85
CA TYR A 850 -0.61 -1.30 -20.22
C TYR A 850 -2.05 -1.45 -19.74
N PHE A 851 -2.48 -2.71 -19.67
CA PHE A 851 -3.68 -3.19 -19.01
C PHE A 851 -3.29 -4.33 -18.07
N VAL A 852 -3.80 -4.32 -16.84
CA VAL A 852 -3.47 -5.36 -15.86
C VAL A 852 -4.65 -5.62 -14.92
N SER A 853 -4.90 -6.91 -14.60
CA SER A 853 -5.85 -7.31 -13.56
C SER A 853 -5.15 -7.62 -12.24
N TYR A 854 -5.88 -7.50 -11.13
CA TYR A 854 -5.39 -7.71 -9.78
C TYR A 854 -6.28 -8.71 -9.05
N ARG A 855 -5.68 -9.80 -8.54
CA ARG A 855 -6.38 -10.91 -7.88
C ARG A 855 -7.56 -11.39 -8.74
N ASP A 856 -7.26 -11.79 -9.96
CA ASP A 856 -8.21 -12.17 -10.99
C ASP A 856 -8.39 -13.70 -11.03
N PRO A 857 -9.60 -14.24 -10.88
CA PRO A 857 -9.82 -15.68 -11.02
C PRO A 857 -9.73 -16.17 -12.48
N ASN A 858 -9.73 -15.26 -13.47
CA ASN A 858 -9.71 -15.60 -14.90
C ASN A 858 -8.37 -15.24 -15.54
N LEU A 859 -8.02 -15.91 -16.65
CA LEU A 859 -6.88 -15.60 -17.48
C LEU A 859 -7.30 -15.34 -18.94
N GLU A 860 -7.77 -16.35 -19.65
CA GLU A 860 -8.15 -16.25 -21.09
C GLU A 860 -9.26 -15.21 -21.31
N ARG A 861 -10.33 -15.27 -20.51
CA ARG A 861 -11.42 -14.30 -20.55
C ARG A 861 -10.94 -12.86 -20.34
N THR A 862 -10.00 -12.63 -19.44
CA THR A 862 -9.43 -11.31 -19.19
C THR A 862 -8.66 -10.80 -20.39
N MET A 863 -7.91 -11.68 -21.09
CA MET A 863 -7.25 -11.31 -22.34
C MET A 863 -8.25 -10.95 -23.45
N GLU A 864 -9.36 -11.69 -23.59
CA GLU A 864 -10.45 -11.36 -24.53
C GLU A 864 -11.06 -9.98 -24.24
N VAL A 865 -11.25 -9.64 -22.95
CA VAL A 865 -11.72 -8.31 -22.55
C VAL A 865 -10.74 -7.22 -22.97
N TYR A 866 -9.43 -7.42 -22.82
CA TYR A 866 -8.44 -6.45 -23.28
C TYR A 866 -8.50 -6.25 -24.82
N GLU A 867 -8.65 -7.31 -25.59
CA GLU A 867 -8.76 -7.22 -27.05
C GLU A 867 -10.01 -6.44 -27.50
N GLY A 868 -11.08 -6.45 -26.71
CA GLY A 868 -12.32 -5.73 -26.99
C GLY A 868 -12.28 -4.22 -26.73
N ILE A 869 -11.22 -3.68 -26.07
CA ILE A 869 -11.16 -2.25 -25.66
C ILE A 869 -11.22 -1.31 -26.88
N ALA A 870 -10.50 -1.60 -27.95
CA ALA A 870 -10.46 -0.73 -29.14
C ALA A 870 -11.84 -0.60 -29.80
N ASP A 871 -12.60 -1.70 -29.91
CA ASP A 871 -13.97 -1.70 -30.44
C ASP A 871 -14.94 -0.97 -29.52
N TYR A 872 -14.80 -1.11 -28.20
CA TYR A 872 -15.56 -0.30 -27.23
C TYR A 872 -15.32 1.20 -27.46
N LEU A 873 -14.06 1.63 -27.64
CA LEU A 873 -13.72 3.03 -27.85
C LEU A 873 -14.24 3.57 -29.20
N ARG A 874 -14.19 2.81 -30.27
CA ARG A 874 -14.75 3.24 -31.56
C ARG A 874 -16.25 3.51 -31.48
N ASN A 875 -16.96 2.76 -30.63
CA ASN A 875 -18.39 2.91 -30.41
C ASN A 875 -18.74 3.78 -29.18
N PHE A 876 -17.75 4.43 -28.59
CA PHE A 876 -17.91 5.22 -27.36
C PHE A 876 -18.94 6.36 -27.56
N THR A 877 -20.01 6.31 -26.76
CA THR A 877 -21.08 7.29 -26.81
C THR A 877 -21.59 7.54 -25.39
N VAL A 878 -21.46 8.77 -24.91
CA VAL A 878 -21.86 9.19 -23.56
C VAL A 878 -22.53 10.55 -23.60
N SER A 879 -23.25 10.90 -22.55
CA SER A 879 -23.80 12.26 -22.38
C SER A 879 -22.70 13.30 -22.09
N ASP A 880 -22.99 14.58 -22.28
CA ASP A 880 -22.08 15.66 -21.86
C ASP A 880 -21.81 15.62 -20.36
N ARG A 881 -22.79 15.20 -19.57
CA ARG A 881 -22.65 15.01 -18.13
C ARG A 881 -21.61 13.93 -17.78
N ASP A 882 -21.67 12.79 -18.47
CA ASP A 882 -20.72 11.68 -18.24
C ASP A 882 -19.33 12.06 -18.71
N MET A 883 -19.23 12.75 -19.88
CA MET A 883 -17.94 13.26 -20.33
C MET A 883 -17.31 14.23 -19.31
N ASN A 884 -18.12 15.09 -18.68
CA ASN A 884 -17.68 15.98 -17.61
C ASN A 884 -17.18 15.20 -16.39
N LYS A 885 -17.86 14.12 -15.99
CA LYS A 885 -17.41 13.27 -14.88
C LYS A 885 -16.02 12.71 -15.13
N TYR A 886 -15.75 12.13 -16.29
CA TYR A 886 -14.42 11.59 -16.61
C TYR A 886 -13.32 12.65 -16.58
N ILE A 887 -13.62 13.87 -17.05
CA ILE A 887 -12.67 14.98 -16.98
C ILE A 887 -12.41 15.38 -15.53
N ILE A 888 -13.45 15.50 -14.70
CA ILE A 888 -13.32 15.86 -13.28
C ILE A 888 -12.49 14.80 -12.54
N GLY A 889 -12.81 13.51 -12.69
CA GLY A 889 -12.04 12.43 -12.08
C GLY A 889 -10.59 12.36 -12.56
N THR A 890 -10.34 12.72 -13.82
CA THR A 890 -8.97 12.86 -14.35
C THR A 890 -8.25 13.99 -13.64
N MET A 891 -8.89 15.14 -13.47
CA MET A 891 -8.29 16.28 -12.78
C MET A 891 -8.07 16.03 -11.30
N SER A 892 -8.97 15.28 -10.66
CA SER A 892 -8.77 14.80 -9.28
C SER A 892 -7.44 14.04 -9.13
N ASN A 893 -7.12 13.13 -10.04
CA ASN A 893 -5.87 12.38 -10.01
C ASN A 893 -4.61 13.25 -10.28
N ILE A 894 -4.75 14.33 -11.06
CA ILE A 894 -3.65 15.23 -11.44
C ILE A 894 -3.37 16.27 -10.34
N ASP A 895 -4.43 16.80 -9.73
CA ASP A 895 -4.37 17.93 -8.79
C ASP A 895 -4.31 17.47 -7.32
N GLN A 896 -3.74 16.30 -7.05
CA GLN A 896 -3.55 15.81 -5.68
C GLN A 896 -2.67 16.78 -4.87
N PRO A 897 -3.03 17.08 -3.60
CA PRO A 897 -2.18 17.87 -2.72
C PRO A 897 -0.81 17.22 -2.51
N MET A 898 0.22 18.04 -2.45
CA MET A 898 1.61 17.58 -2.29
C MET A 898 2.26 18.18 -1.06
N THR A 899 3.02 17.36 -0.34
CA THR A 899 3.92 17.82 0.72
C THR A 899 5.06 18.67 0.13
N PRO A 900 5.75 19.50 0.94
CA PRO A 900 6.90 20.27 0.48
C PRO A 900 7.98 19.39 -0.18
N SER A 901 8.26 18.22 0.37
CA SER A 901 9.18 17.22 -0.23
C SER A 901 8.71 16.78 -1.61
N ALA A 902 7.43 16.39 -1.74
CA ALA A 902 6.85 15.93 -3.00
C ALA A 902 6.83 17.03 -4.09
N LYS A 903 6.63 18.31 -3.72
CA LYS A 903 6.70 19.44 -4.66
C LYS A 903 8.11 19.62 -5.22
N GLY A 904 9.14 19.48 -4.39
CA GLY A 904 10.54 19.50 -4.80
C GLY A 904 10.87 18.35 -5.74
N GLU A 905 10.53 17.13 -5.34
CA GLU A 905 10.75 15.92 -6.13
C GLU A 905 10.02 15.98 -7.49
N ARG A 906 8.77 16.42 -7.53
CA ARG A 906 8.02 16.63 -8.77
C ARG A 906 8.72 17.64 -9.66
N SER A 907 9.14 18.78 -9.12
CA SER A 907 9.84 19.83 -9.88
C SER A 907 11.15 19.30 -10.46
N PHE A 908 11.91 18.52 -9.69
CA PHE A 908 13.13 17.88 -10.14
C PHE A 908 12.87 16.83 -11.23
N ASN A 909 11.87 15.97 -11.05
CA ASN A 909 11.47 14.97 -12.05
C ASN A 909 11.09 15.61 -13.39
N LEU A 910 10.33 16.70 -13.39
CA LEU A 910 9.99 17.45 -14.58
C LEU A 910 11.22 18.08 -15.26
N TYR A 911 12.18 18.59 -14.45
CA TYR A 911 13.45 19.12 -14.95
C TYR A 911 14.27 18.05 -15.65
N MET A 912 14.44 16.88 -15.04
CA MET A 912 15.23 15.77 -15.57
C MET A 912 14.60 15.17 -16.84
N ASN A 913 13.28 15.02 -16.87
CA ASN A 913 12.53 14.50 -18.02
C ASN A 913 12.27 15.56 -19.10
N LYS A 914 12.77 16.80 -18.96
CA LYS A 914 12.59 17.93 -19.90
C LYS A 914 11.13 18.28 -20.17
N VAL A 915 10.27 18.10 -19.17
CA VAL A 915 8.85 18.47 -19.24
C VAL A 915 8.67 19.93 -18.82
N SER A 916 8.29 20.79 -19.76
CA SER A 916 8.10 22.22 -19.48
C SER A 916 6.70 22.53 -18.91
N ALA A 917 6.55 23.72 -18.31
CA ALA A 917 5.25 24.25 -17.88
C ALA A 917 4.26 24.36 -19.06
N GLU A 918 4.75 24.72 -20.25
CA GLU A 918 3.95 24.81 -21.47
C GLU A 918 3.41 23.43 -21.88
N THR A 919 4.22 22.38 -21.77
CA THR A 919 3.81 21.01 -22.03
C THR A 919 2.67 20.60 -21.09
N ILE A 920 2.81 20.83 -19.79
CA ILE A 920 1.78 20.49 -18.80
C ILE A 920 0.51 21.32 -19.04
N LYS A 921 0.62 22.63 -19.33
CA LYS A 921 -0.54 23.47 -19.66
C LYS A 921 -1.27 22.98 -20.90
N LYS A 922 -0.53 22.58 -21.95
CA LYS A 922 -1.09 22.02 -23.18
C LYS A 922 -1.86 20.74 -22.89
N GLU A 923 -1.27 19.80 -22.14
CA GLU A 923 -1.91 18.53 -21.76
C GLU A 923 -3.17 18.78 -20.89
N ARG A 924 -3.10 19.72 -19.93
CA ARG A 924 -4.24 20.13 -19.12
C ARG A 924 -5.38 20.67 -19.97
N LEU A 925 -5.09 21.52 -20.97
CA LEU A 925 -6.12 22.01 -21.89
C LEU A 925 -6.70 20.89 -22.76
N GLN A 926 -5.88 19.95 -23.24
CA GLN A 926 -6.36 18.77 -23.96
C GLN A 926 -7.33 17.93 -23.13
N ILE A 927 -7.14 17.85 -21.81
CA ILE A 927 -8.06 17.18 -20.90
C ILE A 927 -9.34 18.00 -20.72
N LEU A 928 -9.22 19.28 -20.38
CA LEU A 928 -10.37 20.13 -20.06
C LEU A 928 -11.30 20.39 -21.26
N GLU A 929 -10.77 20.37 -22.48
CA GLU A 929 -11.51 20.63 -23.72
C GLU A 929 -11.94 19.34 -24.46
N ALA A 930 -11.51 18.17 -23.97
CA ALA A 930 -11.81 16.89 -24.62
C ALA A 930 -13.31 16.62 -24.76
N GLY A 931 -13.65 16.01 -25.88
CA GLY A 931 -14.99 15.51 -26.19
C GLY A 931 -14.96 14.03 -26.61
N GLN A 932 -16.14 13.47 -26.88
CA GLN A 932 -16.30 12.05 -27.27
C GLN A 932 -15.44 11.64 -28.48
N GLU A 933 -15.31 12.54 -29.48
CA GLU A 933 -14.52 12.27 -30.69
C GLU A 933 -13.02 12.11 -30.37
N ASP A 934 -12.52 12.84 -29.37
CA ASP A 934 -11.13 12.70 -28.93
C ASP A 934 -10.91 11.34 -28.24
N ILE A 935 -11.89 10.86 -27.49
CA ILE A 935 -11.83 9.52 -26.88
C ILE A 935 -11.91 8.41 -27.94
N ARG A 936 -12.78 8.55 -28.95
CA ARG A 936 -12.87 7.56 -30.06
C ARG A 936 -11.55 7.39 -30.82
N LYS A 937 -10.82 8.47 -31.06
CA LYS A 937 -9.49 8.46 -31.71
C LYS A 937 -8.46 7.65 -30.93
N LEU A 938 -8.63 7.50 -29.60
CA LEU A 938 -7.72 6.73 -28.75
C LEU A 938 -7.83 5.21 -28.98
N ALA A 939 -8.83 4.73 -29.74
CA ALA A 939 -8.89 3.34 -30.18
C ALA A 939 -7.64 2.91 -30.94
N ASP A 940 -7.07 3.80 -31.76
CA ASP A 940 -5.85 3.53 -32.53
C ASP A 940 -4.62 3.41 -31.61
N VAL A 941 -4.58 4.16 -30.50
CA VAL A 941 -3.53 4.03 -29.46
C VAL A 941 -3.61 2.67 -28.76
N VAL A 942 -4.83 2.24 -28.41
CA VAL A 942 -5.05 0.92 -27.79
C VAL A 942 -4.67 -0.20 -28.74
N GLU A 943 -5.06 -0.12 -30.02
CA GLU A 943 -4.62 -1.11 -31.04
C GLU A 943 -3.10 -1.17 -31.18
N ALA A 944 -2.43 -0.02 -31.13
CA ALA A 944 -0.98 0.06 -31.18
C ALA A 944 -0.33 -0.65 -29.97
N VAL A 945 -0.91 -0.51 -28.75
CA VAL A 945 -0.50 -1.28 -27.57
C VAL A 945 -0.71 -2.77 -27.78
N MET A 946 -1.90 -3.19 -28.24
CA MET A 946 -2.25 -4.60 -28.44
C MET A 946 -1.38 -5.28 -29.50
N LYS A 947 -1.03 -4.56 -30.56
CA LYS A 947 -0.19 -5.03 -31.66
C LYS A 947 1.24 -5.41 -31.22
N ALA A 948 1.74 -4.79 -30.16
CA ALA A 948 3.05 -5.12 -29.59
C ALA A 948 3.12 -6.57 -29.03
N GLY A 949 1.99 -7.12 -28.58
CA GLY A 949 1.87 -8.53 -28.22
C GLY A 949 2.63 -8.95 -26.97
N GLN A 950 2.95 -8.04 -26.05
CA GLN A 950 3.73 -8.32 -24.84
C GLN A 950 2.81 -8.79 -23.72
N ILE A 951 3.07 -9.99 -23.14
CA ILE A 951 2.26 -10.63 -22.10
C ILE A 951 3.15 -11.12 -20.98
N CYS A 952 2.74 -10.88 -19.74
CA CYS A 952 3.28 -11.56 -18.58
C CYS A 952 2.14 -11.85 -17.59
N VAL A 953 2.11 -13.07 -17.07
CA VAL A 953 1.12 -13.52 -16.08
C VAL A 953 1.84 -14.12 -14.88
N ILE A 954 1.42 -13.72 -13.68
CA ILE A 954 1.88 -14.30 -12.42
C ILE A 954 0.66 -14.85 -11.68
N GLY A 955 0.66 -16.12 -11.26
CA GLY A 955 -0.47 -16.65 -10.49
C GLY A 955 -0.64 -18.15 -10.54
N SER A 956 -1.89 -18.59 -10.56
CA SER A 956 -2.30 -20.00 -10.44
C SER A 956 -1.55 -20.95 -11.38
N GLU A 957 -0.90 -21.94 -10.79
CA GLU A 957 -0.20 -23.01 -11.51
C GLU A 957 -1.13 -23.69 -12.53
N GLU A 958 -2.38 -24.00 -12.15
CA GLU A 958 -3.39 -24.64 -12.99
C GLU A 958 -3.76 -23.77 -14.20
N LYS A 959 -4.11 -22.49 -13.96
CA LYS A 959 -4.55 -21.56 -15.01
C LYS A 959 -3.45 -21.22 -16.02
N ILE A 960 -2.21 -21.09 -15.56
CA ILE A 960 -1.06 -20.86 -16.42
C ILE A 960 -0.75 -22.11 -17.25
N GLU A 961 -0.85 -23.30 -16.68
CA GLU A 961 -0.63 -24.56 -17.42
C GLU A 961 -1.74 -24.82 -18.44
N GLU A 962 -3.01 -24.52 -18.14
CA GLU A 962 -4.13 -24.58 -19.09
C GLU A 962 -3.89 -23.65 -20.30
N ALA A 963 -3.40 -22.44 -20.06
CA ALA A 963 -3.14 -21.40 -21.07
C ALA A 963 -1.69 -21.38 -21.59
N LYS A 964 -0.91 -22.47 -21.41
CA LYS A 964 0.53 -22.50 -21.71
C LYS A 964 0.89 -22.11 -23.14
N ASP A 965 0.00 -22.33 -24.10
CA ASP A 965 0.24 -21.99 -25.52
C ASP A 965 0.31 -20.46 -25.75
N MET A 966 -0.11 -19.64 -24.77
CA MET A 966 0.03 -18.18 -24.81
C MET A 966 1.46 -17.73 -24.51
N PHE A 967 2.27 -18.58 -23.89
CA PHE A 967 3.59 -18.23 -23.38
C PHE A 967 4.72 -18.91 -24.16
N LYS A 968 5.83 -18.22 -24.30
CA LYS A 968 7.08 -18.82 -24.79
C LYS A 968 7.78 -19.60 -23.69
N ASN A 969 7.68 -19.11 -22.44
CA ASN A 969 8.26 -19.74 -21.26
C ASN A 969 7.24 -19.79 -20.13
N VAL A 970 7.23 -20.92 -19.41
CA VAL A 970 6.49 -21.09 -18.16
C VAL A 970 7.46 -21.56 -17.09
N THR A 971 7.52 -20.82 -15.98
CA THR A 971 8.44 -21.09 -14.86
C THR A 971 7.71 -21.02 -13.53
N THR A 972 8.30 -21.57 -12.46
CA THR A 972 7.89 -21.38 -11.06
C THR A 972 8.92 -20.53 -10.35
N PHE A 973 8.50 -19.62 -9.42
CA PHE A 973 9.42 -18.83 -8.62
C PHE A 973 10.16 -19.65 -7.56
#